data_12c032bf9f1858d131c8122e9a470636
#
_entry.id   12c032bf9f1858d131c8122e9a470636
#
_cell.length_a   1.000
_cell.length_b   1.000
_cell.length_c   1.000
_cell.angle_alpha   90.00
_cell.angle_beta   90.00
_cell.angle_gamma   90.00
#
_symmetry.space_group_name_H-M   'P 1'
#
loop_
_entity.id
_entity.type
_entity.pdbx_description
1 polymer ?
#
loop_
_entity_poly.entity_id
_entity_poly.type
_entity_poly.pdbx_seq_one_letter_code
_entity_poly.pdbx_strand_id
1 'polypeptide(L)'
;MKRLIKFRLPYLFAAAFLLLCIGISCSEDPTWTKPTPEQEEIIPAVFIEDLVMPDAEEIFIPEDPIKIMGTGFDKYDVFLFRSTSEDPAEETKYFQAEISEVAEDYVIITVPKTIDLRSYELILKRYNKQQVLGPMTIYKAHFPAIPDQAGMTVKGRVYCGKKAVADVVVSDGVIVTKTDKDGVYYLPSEKKMGYVFVSIPSGYNIESEAGYPAFPAMSQQLLNEDNEQHDFALTEIPGGNTNHVMMVFTDLHLASKTPNTAGKYADIDQYKNKFMPDITAEMAQYANVYALCLGDITWDAFWYKTMNQGPENMVEVRYQLPNYKDLMKNFPCPVFNVIGNHDNDPKVVGDYFTELPFKQHIAPTYYSFNIGDVHYIVLDNDQYDNYNGGSRIERIGLLGDSDPQKWQMAWVAEDLKYVDKSKKIVVAMHAPMTSAGLNPIVTLSGGNDLLGLLQGYQVEFLTGHTHTNHHAKIAEGVREHNVAAVCGTWWFNVKSANGGADYDLCKDGSPTGYGVFKFNGTAVQWYYKGIEVARNEQFAVYDMNFVKSDYKSAVGAKANEVLVNVWNWDEDWTVSVTENGQPLTATRVYRKDPTHYTWQKDVLEPAHAPGSPNSTYLTGYNAHMFSAIAQVPGSTIKVVVTDPFGGVYEKTIVREIPSNLPAQWVFTKGVNVDEFVVDNKMPSATGKGYISYISNCDPALDVNNKIARANTAGEPYITGGWPGDWWLFTIPEMTIKAGTVINAKFHARASGTGMKYWMLEYYDGGEWKPGAPLQTTTVGEGDQAQTFSYNYEMMNTDHCLIDRNMTFEHAINNGDILIRLRCMANWQASGKGALAAPNGGTRRISVQNNINPTISIVQ
;
A
#
# COMPACT_ATOMS: atom_id res chain seq x y z
N MET A 1 -32.01 -19.10 -41.88
CA MET A 1 -31.90 -17.80 -42.54
C MET A 1 -31.86 -16.69 -41.48
N LYS A 2 -30.78 -16.61 -40.69
CA LYS A 2 -30.44 -15.49 -39.77
C LYS A 2 -28.99 -15.66 -39.35
N ARG A 3 -28.05 -15.44 -40.26
CA ARG A 3 -26.61 -15.23 -40.02
C ARG A 3 -26.17 -14.37 -41.20
N LEU A 4 -25.95 -13.11 -40.92
CA LEU A 4 -25.18 -12.14 -41.70
C LEU A 4 -25.68 -10.73 -41.31
N ILE A 5 -25.13 -10.17 -40.34
CA ILE A 5 -24.94 -8.73 -40.09
C ILE A 5 -24.27 -8.62 -38.68
N LYS A 6 -22.99 -8.92 -38.61
CA LYS A 6 -22.10 -8.50 -37.50
C LYS A 6 -20.67 -8.60 -38.00
N PHE A 7 -20.26 -7.72 -38.90
CA PHE A 7 -18.83 -7.52 -39.23
C PHE A 7 -18.73 -6.39 -40.25
N ARG A 8 -18.95 -5.14 -39.84
CA ARG A 8 -18.53 -3.95 -40.60
C ARG A 8 -18.42 -2.63 -39.88
N LEU A 9 -18.36 -2.59 -38.54
CA LEU A 9 -18.13 -1.32 -37.85
C LEU A 9 -16.68 -1.03 -37.41
N PRO A 10 -15.79 -1.99 -37.12
CA PRO A 10 -14.44 -1.61 -36.71
C PRO A 10 -13.53 -1.19 -37.87
N TYR A 11 -13.79 -1.59 -39.11
CA TYR A 11 -12.92 -1.24 -40.22
C TYR A 11 -13.19 0.16 -40.81
N LEU A 12 -14.36 0.75 -40.59
CA LEU A 12 -14.63 2.13 -41.02
C LEU A 12 -13.94 3.15 -40.10
N PHE A 13 -13.80 2.84 -38.79
CA PHE A 13 -13.07 3.72 -37.89
C PHE A 13 -11.55 3.62 -38.06
N ALA A 14 -11.03 2.46 -38.36
CA ALA A 14 -9.62 2.28 -38.66
C ALA A 14 -9.21 2.97 -39.98
N ALA A 15 -10.06 2.91 -41.01
CA ALA A 15 -9.82 3.59 -42.27
C ALA A 15 -9.97 5.12 -42.15
N ALA A 16 -10.87 5.61 -41.30
CA ALA A 16 -11.01 7.04 -41.03
C ALA A 16 -9.84 7.57 -40.17
N PHE A 17 -9.29 6.76 -39.26
CA PHE A 17 -8.10 7.13 -38.49
C PHE A 17 -6.82 7.07 -39.34
N LEU A 18 -6.69 6.09 -40.24
CA LEU A 18 -5.59 6.05 -41.21
C LEU A 18 -5.66 7.19 -42.21
N LEU A 19 -6.85 7.62 -42.63
CA LEU A 19 -7.03 8.77 -43.52
C LEU A 19 -6.82 10.12 -42.80
N LEU A 20 -7.08 10.19 -41.47
CA LEU A 20 -6.70 11.38 -40.69
C LEU A 20 -5.21 11.47 -40.37
N CYS A 21 -4.51 10.33 -40.25
CA CYS A 21 -3.05 10.33 -40.08
C CYS A 21 -2.27 10.61 -41.37
N ILE A 22 -2.90 10.42 -42.53
CA ILE A 22 -2.31 10.80 -43.82
C ILE A 22 -2.56 12.28 -44.13
N GLY A 23 -3.45 12.94 -43.39
CA GLY A 23 -3.79 14.35 -43.56
C GLY A 23 -3.04 15.34 -42.68
N ILE A 24 -2.15 14.87 -41.78
CA ILE A 24 -1.13 15.73 -41.14
C ILE A 24 0.10 15.63 -41.99
N SER A 25 0.06 16.23 -43.15
CA SER A 25 1.23 16.69 -43.86
C SER A 25 2.06 17.53 -42.89
N CYS A 26 3.26 17.07 -42.53
CA CYS A 26 4.28 17.97 -42.07
C CYS A 26 4.24 19.18 -43.02
N SER A 27 4.08 20.37 -42.47
CA SER A 27 4.18 21.57 -43.27
C SER A 27 5.58 21.54 -43.90
N GLU A 28 5.66 21.13 -45.15
CA GLU A 28 6.90 21.25 -45.89
C GLU A 28 7.29 22.73 -45.78
N ASP A 29 8.53 22.98 -45.41
CA ASP A 29 9.06 24.35 -45.44
C ASP A 29 8.73 24.91 -46.85
N PRO A 30 7.96 25.98 -46.95
CA PRO A 30 7.52 26.49 -48.24
C PRO A 30 8.65 26.88 -49.18
N THR A 31 9.87 26.86 -48.69
CA THR A 31 11.08 27.13 -49.52
C THR A 31 11.77 25.87 -50.02
N TRP A 32 11.37 24.69 -49.54
CA TRP A 32 11.98 23.43 -49.99
C TRP A 32 11.10 22.73 -51.03
N THR A 33 11.67 22.48 -52.17
CA THR A 33 11.08 21.65 -53.22
C THR A 33 11.94 20.40 -53.42
N LYS A 34 11.30 19.21 -53.25
CA LYS A 34 11.97 17.96 -53.57
C LYS A 34 12.46 18.01 -55.02
N PRO A 35 13.74 17.69 -55.27
CA PRO A 35 14.27 17.66 -56.65
C PRO A 35 13.44 16.75 -57.54
N THR A 36 13.28 17.13 -58.80
CA THR A 36 12.76 16.25 -59.85
C THR A 36 13.76 15.13 -60.13
N PRO A 37 13.33 14.00 -60.72
CA PRO A 37 14.26 12.95 -61.11
C PRO A 37 15.45 13.40 -61.92
N GLU A 38 15.27 14.40 -62.78
CA GLU A 38 16.33 15.03 -63.53
C GLU A 38 17.28 15.86 -62.68
N GLN A 39 16.79 16.49 -61.63
CA GLN A 39 17.61 17.20 -60.64
C GLN A 39 18.34 16.22 -59.70
N GLU A 40 17.74 15.06 -59.36
CA GLU A 40 18.40 14.01 -58.61
C GLU A 40 19.60 13.39 -59.36
N GLU A 41 19.58 13.38 -60.71
CA GLU A 41 20.72 12.92 -61.52
C GLU A 41 21.93 13.88 -61.46
N ILE A 42 21.69 15.16 -61.17
CA ILE A 42 22.73 16.19 -61.09
C ILE A 42 23.39 16.22 -59.68
N ILE A 43 22.77 15.59 -58.65
CA ILE A 43 23.33 15.57 -57.30
C ILE A 43 24.67 14.81 -57.32
N PRO A 44 25.76 15.46 -56.89
CA PRO A 44 27.09 14.81 -56.92
C PRO A 44 27.12 13.60 -55.98
N ALA A 45 28.02 12.67 -56.25
CA ALA A 45 28.24 11.53 -55.38
C ALA A 45 28.92 11.91 -54.06
N VAL A 46 29.57 13.05 -54.05
CA VAL A 46 30.16 13.69 -52.83
C VAL A 46 29.36 14.93 -52.57
N PHE A 47 28.72 14.96 -51.39
CA PHE A 47 27.86 16.09 -50.99
C PHE A 47 28.60 17.11 -50.13
N ILE A 48 29.56 16.63 -49.33
CA ILE A 48 30.28 17.39 -48.34
C ILE A 48 31.69 17.59 -48.85
N GLU A 49 32.10 18.84 -48.98
CA GLU A 49 33.45 19.27 -49.30
C GLU A 49 34.19 19.63 -48.01
N ASP A 50 35.52 19.57 -48.04
CA ASP A 50 36.40 19.88 -46.90
C ASP A 50 36.00 19.11 -45.62
N LEU A 51 35.56 17.83 -45.78
CA LEU A 51 35.12 16.98 -44.69
C LEU A 51 36.24 16.66 -43.72
N VAL A 52 36.00 16.97 -42.43
CA VAL A 52 36.85 16.56 -41.32
C VAL A 52 35.99 15.79 -40.31
N MET A 53 36.24 14.50 -40.29
CA MET A 53 35.61 13.60 -39.28
C MET A 53 36.34 13.74 -37.96
N PRO A 54 35.63 13.43 -36.81
CA PRO A 54 36.30 13.16 -35.54
C PRO A 54 37.42 12.14 -35.70
N ASP A 55 38.36 12.16 -34.76
CA ASP A 55 39.47 11.18 -34.79
C ASP A 55 38.92 9.74 -34.83
N ALA A 56 39.49 8.88 -35.62
CA ALA A 56 39.04 7.50 -35.75
C ALA A 56 39.20 6.68 -34.45
N GLU A 57 40.09 7.12 -33.55
CA GLU A 57 40.25 6.56 -32.21
C GLU A 57 39.28 7.18 -31.17
N GLU A 58 38.53 8.25 -31.55
CA GLU A 58 37.57 8.85 -30.66
C GLU A 58 36.36 7.92 -30.44
N ILE A 59 36.05 7.72 -29.18
CA ILE A 59 34.95 6.85 -28.76
C ILE A 59 33.74 7.71 -28.38
N PHE A 60 32.59 7.40 -28.92
CA PHE A 60 31.31 8.02 -28.60
C PHE A 60 30.43 7.10 -27.78
N ILE A 61 29.54 7.65 -27.02
CA ILE A 61 28.52 6.92 -26.31
C ILE A 61 27.12 7.30 -26.83
N PRO A 62 26.06 6.48 -26.57
CA PRO A 62 24.70 6.89 -26.92
C PRO A 62 24.35 8.28 -26.38
N GLU A 63 23.63 9.04 -27.20
CA GLU A 63 23.22 10.42 -26.92
C GLU A 63 24.34 11.49 -26.98
N ASP A 64 25.58 11.11 -27.32
CA ASP A 64 26.64 12.08 -27.55
C ASP A 64 26.37 12.95 -28.78
N PRO A 65 26.65 14.25 -28.73
CA PRO A 65 26.71 15.10 -29.88
C PRO A 65 28.03 14.88 -30.64
N ILE A 66 27.92 14.63 -31.92
CA ILE A 66 29.07 14.53 -32.83
C ILE A 66 29.11 15.75 -33.74
N LYS A 67 30.18 16.52 -33.65
CA LYS A 67 30.42 17.62 -34.56
C LYS A 67 31.27 17.18 -35.74
N ILE A 68 30.74 17.32 -36.95
CA ILE A 68 31.40 16.97 -38.21
C ILE A 68 31.64 18.28 -38.98
N MET A 69 32.87 18.57 -39.31
CA MET A 69 33.25 19.76 -40.05
C MET A 69 33.21 19.50 -41.57
N GLY A 70 32.83 20.53 -42.32
CA GLY A 70 32.70 20.44 -43.76
C GLY A 70 31.68 21.43 -44.29
N THR A 71 31.64 21.60 -45.61
CA THR A 71 30.66 22.50 -46.26
C THR A 71 29.68 21.72 -47.11
N GLY A 72 28.44 22.22 -47.19
CA GLY A 72 27.40 21.62 -48.00
C GLY A 72 26.42 20.74 -47.28
N PHE A 73 26.42 20.70 -45.95
CA PHE A 73 25.37 20.06 -45.13
C PHE A 73 24.00 20.69 -45.33
N ASP A 74 22.95 19.87 -45.30
CA ASP A 74 21.56 20.29 -45.42
C ASP A 74 20.73 19.73 -44.28
N LYS A 75 19.77 20.51 -43.80
CA LYS A 75 18.87 20.11 -42.70
C LYS A 75 18.02 18.87 -43.04
N TYR A 76 17.90 18.49 -44.29
CA TYR A 76 17.20 17.30 -44.77
C TYR A 76 18.14 16.10 -45.03
N ASP A 77 19.40 16.23 -44.73
CA ASP A 77 20.31 15.09 -44.76
C ASP A 77 19.91 14.06 -43.74
N VAL A 78 20.17 12.77 -44.06
CA VAL A 78 19.94 11.65 -43.16
C VAL A 78 21.27 11.04 -42.84
N PHE A 79 21.64 11.04 -41.56
CA PHE A 79 22.85 10.41 -41.07
C PHE A 79 22.51 9.02 -40.55
N LEU A 80 23.23 7.99 -41.02
CA LEU A 80 23.03 6.61 -40.65
C LEU A 80 24.33 5.99 -40.15
N PHE A 81 24.28 5.42 -38.96
CA PHE A 81 25.31 4.53 -38.46
C PHE A 81 25.09 3.14 -39.06
N ARG A 82 25.96 2.71 -39.97
CA ARG A 82 25.94 1.37 -40.56
C ARG A 82 26.89 0.48 -39.77
N SER A 83 26.38 -0.61 -39.18
CA SER A 83 27.24 -1.55 -38.45
C SER A 83 28.29 -2.19 -39.36
N THR A 84 29.52 -2.27 -38.83
CA THR A 84 30.62 -3.00 -39.46
C THR A 84 30.82 -4.30 -38.71
N SER A 85 30.86 -5.45 -39.37
CA SER A 85 31.16 -6.76 -38.81
C SER A 85 32.13 -7.50 -39.74
N GLU A 86 33.10 -8.19 -39.16
CA GLU A 86 33.98 -9.10 -39.88
C GLU A 86 33.28 -10.44 -40.17
N ASP A 87 32.18 -10.75 -39.51
CA ASP A 87 31.38 -11.94 -39.77
C ASP A 87 30.36 -11.68 -40.89
N PRO A 88 30.52 -12.30 -42.05
CA PRO A 88 29.61 -12.12 -43.19
C PRO A 88 28.20 -12.72 -42.95
N ALA A 89 27.99 -13.46 -41.85
CA ALA A 89 26.68 -13.97 -41.49
C ALA A 89 25.89 -12.98 -40.61
N GLU A 90 26.52 -11.92 -40.10
CA GLU A 90 25.86 -10.91 -39.31
C GLU A 90 25.10 -9.91 -40.19
N GLU A 91 23.82 -9.71 -39.91
CA GLU A 91 22.98 -8.74 -40.60
C GLU A 91 23.44 -7.30 -40.37
N THR A 92 23.63 -6.54 -41.46
CA THR A 92 24.00 -5.13 -41.38
C THR A 92 22.84 -4.32 -40.79
N LYS A 93 23.09 -3.68 -39.68
CA LYS A 93 22.12 -2.79 -38.99
C LYS A 93 22.36 -1.32 -39.34
N TYR A 94 21.30 -0.54 -39.34
CA TYR A 94 21.33 0.89 -39.56
C TYR A 94 20.59 1.58 -38.41
N PHE A 95 21.23 2.62 -37.86
CA PHE A 95 20.65 3.48 -36.82
C PHE A 95 20.70 4.92 -37.33
N GLN A 96 19.56 5.60 -37.31
CA GLN A 96 19.46 6.98 -37.76
C GLN A 96 19.81 7.95 -36.64
N ALA A 97 20.75 8.88 -36.91
CA ALA A 97 21.06 9.98 -36.01
C ALA A 97 20.03 11.11 -36.14
N GLU A 98 19.83 11.84 -35.08
CA GLU A 98 19.11 13.10 -35.08
C GLU A 98 20.07 14.26 -35.38
N ILE A 99 19.66 15.19 -36.24
CA ILE A 99 20.43 16.42 -36.52
C ILE A 99 20.04 17.45 -35.45
N SER A 100 21.01 17.87 -34.64
CA SER A 100 20.80 18.88 -33.61
C SER A 100 21.06 20.30 -34.13
N GLU A 101 22.00 20.45 -35.05
CA GLU A 101 22.37 21.74 -35.61
C GLU A 101 22.98 21.58 -37.01
N VAL A 102 22.69 22.52 -37.93
CA VAL A 102 23.35 22.62 -39.24
C VAL A 102 23.86 24.04 -39.38
N ALA A 103 25.15 24.18 -39.65
CA ALA A 103 25.82 25.44 -39.94
C ALA A 103 26.45 25.42 -41.33
N GLU A 104 27.04 26.54 -41.75
CA GLU A 104 27.68 26.68 -43.08
C GLU A 104 28.91 25.74 -43.20
N ASP A 105 29.63 25.52 -42.10
CA ASP A 105 30.91 24.82 -42.04
C ASP A 105 30.92 23.56 -41.13
N TYR A 106 29.75 23.19 -40.54
CA TYR A 106 29.61 21.96 -39.74
C TYR A 106 28.18 21.49 -39.61
N VAL A 107 28.03 20.28 -39.15
CA VAL A 107 26.78 19.71 -38.62
C VAL A 107 27.03 19.08 -37.25
N ILE A 108 26.01 19.14 -36.38
CA ILE A 108 26.00 18.38 -35.13
C ILE A 108 24.89 17.36 -35.22
N ILE A 109 25.25 16.09 -35.06
CA ILE A 109 24.32 14.97 -34.98
C ILE A 109 24.40 14.33 -33.61
N THR A 110 23.32 13.66 -33.17
CA THR A 110 23.27 12.97 -31.87
C THR A 110 23.30 11.47 -32.11
N VAL A 111 24.15 10.74 -31.37
CA VAL A 111 24.22 9.30 -31.39
C VAL A 111 22.89 8.73 -30.90
N PRO A 112 22.23 7.81 -31.64
CA PRO A 112 20.95 7.23 -31.22
C PRO A 112 21.04 6.54 -29.88
N LYS A 113 20.06 6.77 -29.00
CA LYS A 113 19.97 6.14 -27.65
C LYS A 113 19.97 4.62 -27.69
N THR A 114 19.35 4.04 -28.71
CA THR A 114 19.15 2.58 -28.86
C THR A 114 20.20 1.92 -29.75
N ILE A 115 21.32 2.59 -30.02
CA ILE A 115 22.38 2.04 -30.87
C ILE A 115 23.15 0.91 -30.16
N ASP A 116 23.51 -0.13 -30.90
CA ASP A 116 24.39 -1.19 -30.36
C ASP A 116 25.80 -0.65 -30.13
N LEU A 117 26.50 -1.17 -29.12
CA LEU A 117 27.86 -0.77 -28.79
C LEU A 117 28.87 -1.50 -29.68
N ARG A 118 29.35 -0.89 -30.75
CA ARG A 118 30.28 -1.45 -31.72
C ARG A 118 30.87 -0.38 -32.64
N SER A 119 31.71 -0.82 -33.60
CA SER A 119 32.16 0.06 -34.66
C SER A 119 31.12 0.19 -35.79
N TYR A 120 31.09 1.38 -36.37
CA TYR A 120 30.16 1.76 -37.41
C TYR A 120 30.92 2.52 -38.52
N GLU A 121 30.33 2.56 -39.71
CA GLU A 121 30.57 3.62 -40.68
C GLU A 121 29.43 4.63 -40.65
N LEU A 122 29.75 5.89 -40.54
CA LEU A 122 28.76 6.97 -40.64
C LEU A 122 28.52 7.27 -42.14
N ILE A 123 27.28 7.23 -42.54
CA ILE A 123 26.82 7.47 -43.91
C ILE A 123 25.89 8.68 -43.89
N LEU A 124 26.15 9.62 -44.75
CA LEU A 124 25.21 10.66 -45.11
C LEU A 124 24.40 10.21 -46.33
N LYS A 125 23.09 10.25 -46.19
CA LYS A 125 22.18 9.97 -47.31
C LYS A 125 21.41 11.22 -47.70
N ARG A 126 21.43 11.54 -48.98
CA ARG A 126 20.66 12.62 -49.58
C ARG A 126 19.89 12.07 -50.77
N TYR A 127 18.58 12.06 -50.67
CA TYR A 127 17.66 11.40 -51.60
C TYR A 127 18.06 9.93 -51.88
N ASN A 128 18.33 9.57 -53.11
CA ASN A 128 18.71 8.22 -53.53
C ASN A 128 20.24 7.96 -53.55
N LYS A 129 21.06 8.96 -53.18
CA LYS A 129 22.53 8.84 -53.14
C LYS A 129 23.04 8.84 -51.72
N GLN A 130 24.22 8.29 -51.51
CA GLN A 130 24.89 8.28 -50.23
C GLN A 130 26.37 8.55 -50.34
N GLN A 131 26.92 9.14 -49.28
CA GLN A 131 28.34 9.36 -49.07
C GLN A 131 28.77 8.73 -47.79
N VAL A 132 29.82 7.92 -47.80
CA VAL A 132 30.45 7.40 -46.57
C VAL A 132 31.32 8.53 -46.02
N LEU A 133 31.07 8.91 -44.78
CA LEU A 133 31.82 9.98 -44.13
C LEU A 133 33.05 9.44 -43.40
N GLY A 134 32.95 8.36 -42.71
CA GLY A 134 34.08 7.75 -42.02
C GLY A 134 33.69 6.72 -40.95
N PRO A 135 34.67 6.07 -40.32
CA PRO A 135 34.44 5.12 -39.24
C PRO A 135 34.09 5.86 -37.94
N MET A 136 33.27 5.20 -37.12
CA MET A 136 32.86 5.69 -35.80
C MET A 136 32.83 4.52 -34.85
N THR A 137 33.28 4.73 -33.61
CA THR A 137 33.21 3.70 -32.55
C THR A 137 32.25 4.18 -31.46
N ILE A 138 31.23 3.37 -31.23
CA ILE A 138 30.26 3.64 -30.18
C ILE A 138 30.53 2.64 -29.05
N TYR A 139 30.78 3.15 -27.86
CA TYR A 139 31.13 2.34 -26.69
C TYR A 139 30.30 2.76 -25.46
N LYS A 140 30.52 2.05 -24.36
CA LYS A 140 29.80 2.25 -23.12
C LYS A 140 30.29 3.49 -22.34
N ALA A 141 31.55 3.85 -22.54
CA ALA A 141 32.17 4.96 -21.86
C ALA A 141 33.39 5.48 -22.65
N HIS A 142 33.71 6.77 -22.50
CA HIS A 142 34.85 7.47 -23.16
C HIS A 142 36.17 7.25 -22.43
N PHE A 143 36.48 6.05 -22.02
CA PHE A 143 37.65 5.83 -21.18
C PHE A 143 38.58 4.76 -21.73
N PRO A 144 39.91 4.91 -21.56
CA PRO A 144 40.86 3.91 -21.97
C PRO A 144 40.63 2.58 -21.27
N ALA A 145 41.07 1.50 -21.91
CA ALA A 145 41.00 0.15 -21.34
C ALA A 145 41.70 0.10 -19.97
N ILE A 146 41.12 -0.61 -19.04
CA ILE A 146 41.68 -0.81 -17.72
C ILE A 146 42.64 -2.02 -17.79
N PRO A 147 43.95 -1.84 -17.54
CA PRO A 147 44.88 -2.95 -17.58
C PRO A 147 44.60 -3.97 -16.49
N ASP A 148 44.98 -5.23 -16.72
CA ASP A 148 44.97 -6.26 -15.69
C ASP A 148 46.03 -5.97 -14.63
N GLN A 149 45.71 -6.25 -13.39
CA GLN A 149 46.65 -6.10 -12.27
C GLN A 149 46.79 -7.45 -11.56
N ALA A 150 48.04 -7.85 -11.32
CA ALA A 150 48.33 -9.14 -10.69
C ALA A 150 47.64 -9.27 -9.32
N GLY A 151 46.95 -10.37 -9.10
CA GLY A 151 46.19 -10.68 -7.89
C GLY A 151 44.83 -10.02 -7.78
N MET A 152 44.42 -9.23 -8.77
CA MET A 152 43.06 -8.68 -8.89
C MET A 152 42.24 -9.52 -9.83
N THR A 153 41.00 -9.84 -9.44
CA THR A 153 40.08 -10.70 -10.18
C THR A 153 38.87 -9.96 -10.70
N VAL A 154 38.61 -8.78 -10.16
CA VAL A 154 37.57 -7.86 -10.59
C VAL A 154 38.16 -6.46 -10.71
N LYS A 155 37.84 -5.78 -11.78
CA LYS A 155 38.19 -4.38 -12.05
C LYS A 155 37.01 -3.64 -12.65
N GLY A 156 37.06 -2.33 -12.69
CA GLY A 156 36.05 -1.54 -13.39
C GLY A 156 36.27 -0.05 -13.20
N ARG A 157 35.34 0.71 -13.73
CA ARG A 157 35.34 2.17 -13.65
C ARG A 157 33.97 2.67 -13.23
N VAL A 158 33.98 3.70 -12.38
CA VAL A 158 32.81 4.48 -12.06
C VAL A 158 32.92 5.84 -12.76
N TYR A 159 31.87 6.23 -13.48
CA TYR A 159 31.90 7.43 -14.30
C TYR A 159 30.51 8.11 -14.39
N CYS A 160 30.50 9.39 -14.75
CA CYS A 160 29.29 10.16 -15.06
C CYS A 160 29.50 10.86 -16.41
N GLY A 161 28.78 10.40 -17.45
CA GLY A 161 29.03 10.82 -18.83
C GLY A 161 30.47 10.58 -19.25
N LYS A 162 31.21 11.65 -19.63
CA LYS A 162 32.64 11.61 -20.02
C LYS A 162 33.62 11.84 -18.86
N LYS A 163 33.14 11.88 -17.61
CA LYS A 163 33.95 12.17 -16.43
C LYS A 163 34.11 10.93 -15.55
N ALA A 164 35.34 10.62 -15.19
CA ALA A 164 35.63 9.65 -14.14
C ALA A 164 35.14 10.17 -12.79
N VAL A 165 34.60 9.29 -11.93
CA VAL A 165 34.19 9.65 -10.57
C VAL A 165 35.13 8.95 -9.58
N ALA A 166 35.98 9.74 -8.93
CA ALA A 166 36.92 9.28 -7.93
C ALA A 166 36.27 9.09 -6.55
N ASP A 167 36.96 8.34 -5.69
CA ASP A 167 36.58 8.10 -4.28
C ASP A 167 35.23 7.41 -4.09
N VAL A 168 34.71 6.75 -5.12
CA VAL A 168 33.47 5.96 -5.02
C VAL A 168 33.78 4.59 -4.43
N VAL A 169 33.07 4.23 -3.39
CA VAL A 169 33.20 2.92 -2.73
C VAL A 169 32.59 1.83 -3.59
N VAL A 170 33.35 0.75 -3.80
CA VAL A 170 32.94 -0.44 -4.56
C VAL A 170 33.25 -1.68 -3.72
N SER A 171 32.37 -2.65 -3.74
CA SER A 171 32.51 -3.87 -2.94
C SER A 171 31.96 -5.10 -3.67
N ASP A 172 32.51 -6.27 -3.34
CA ASP A 172 31.95 -7.58 -3.68
C ASP A 172 31.14 -8.22 -2.53
N GLY A 173 30.84 -7.42 -1.48
CA GLY A 173 30.17 -7.87 -0.28
C GLY A 173 31.09 -8.48 0.78
N VAL A 174 32.39 -8.64 0.49
CA VAL A 174 33.43 -9.11 1.43
C VAL A 174 34.57 -8.10 1.53
N ILE A 175 35.05 -7.67 0.36
CA ILE A 175 36.15 -6.71 0.23
C ILE A 175 35.54 -5.37 -0.18
N VAL A 176 36.07 -4.30 0.39
CA VAL A 176 35.66 -2.92 0.08
C VAL A 176 36.89 -2.17 -0.45
N THR A 177 36.72 -1.47 -1.55
CA THR A 177 37.72 -0.61 -2.17
C THR A 177 37.09 0.72 -2.56
N LYS A 178 37.87 1.62 -3.15
CA LYS A 178 37.37 2.85 -3.75
C LYS A 178 38.05 3.13 -5.08
N THR A 179 37.37 3.88 -5.92
CA THR A 179 37.93 4.33 -7.21
C THR A 179 39.06 5.33 -7.00
N ASP A 180 40.05 5.26 -7.88
CA ASP A 180 41.15 6.24 -7.98
C ASP A 180 40.71 7.53 -8.72
N LYS A 181 41.68 8.44 -8.98
CA LYS A 181 41.42 9.69 -9.71
C LYS A 181 40.90 9.53 -11.12
N ASP A 182 41.10 8.38 -11.73
CA ASP A 182 40.63 8.02 -13.08
C ASP A 182 39.33 7.17 -13.03
N GLY A 183 38.72 7.13 -11.83
CA GLY A 183 37.49 6.38 -11.56
C GLY A 183 37.70 4.86 -11.54
N VAL A 184 38.92 4.37 -11.61
CA VAL A 184 39.24 2.94 -11.71
C VAL A 184 39.32 2.30 -10.33
N TYR A 185 38.76 1.10 -10.23
CA TYR A 185 38.90 0.27 -9.03
C TYR A 185 39.38 -1.14 -9.37
N TYR A 186 39.96 -1.80 -8.38
CA TYR A 186 40.36 -3.20 -8.42
C TYR A 186 39.99 -3.91 -7.13
N LEU A 187 39.54 -5.17 -7.24
CA LEU A 187 39.21 -6.05 -6.13
C LEU A 187 39.92 -7.41 -6.30
N PRO A 188 40.61 -7.90 -5.26
CA PRO A 188 41.07 -9.30 -5.20
C PRO A 188 39.92 -10.21 -4.73
N SER A 189 38.81 -10.20 -5.45
CA SER A 189 37.57 -10.86 -5.07
C SER A 189 37.71 -12.38 -5.17
N GLU A 190 37.30 -13.11 -4.15
CA GLU A 190 37.05 -14.55 -4.20
C GLU A 190 35.64 -14.88 -4.70
N LYS A 191 34.85 -13.86 -5.08
CA LYS A 191 33.51 -13.95 -5.68
C LYS A 191 32.46 -14.68 -4.84
N LYS A 192 32.65 -14.72 -3.53
CA LYS A 192 31.83 -15.49 -2.57
C LYS A 192 30.37 -15.11 -2.57
N MET A 193 30.07 -13.80 -2.74
CA MET A 193 28.69 -13.29 -2.73
C MET A 193 28.07 -13.24 -4.12
N GLY A 194 28.85 -13.44 -5.17
CA GLY A 194 28.37 -13.47 -6.55
C GLY A 194 28.06 -12.11 -7.16
N TYR A 195 28.40 -11.01 -6.50
CA TYR A 195 28.13 -9.65 -6.99
C TYR A 195 29.30 -8.72 -6.77
N VAL A 196 29.36 -7.67 -7.58
CA VAL A 196 30.06 -6.44 -7.31
C VAL A 196 29.02 -5.31 -7.35
N PHE A 197 29.09 -4.39 -6.41
CA PHE A 197 28.21 -3.24 -6.32
C PHE A 197 28.93 -1.96 -5.95
N VAL A 198 28.32 -0.85 -6.35
CA VAL A 198 28.80 0.51 -6.03
C VAL A 198 27.96 1.09 -4.89
N SER A 199 28.61 1.61 -3.85
CA SER A 199 27.96 2.46 -2.87
C SER A 199 27.74 3.83 -3.52
N ILE A 200 26.54 4.09 -4.01
CA ILE A 200 26.21 5.32 -4.77
C ILE A 200 26.68 6.53 -3.97
N PRO A 201 27.52 7.41 -4.54
CA PRO A 201 27.97 8.60 -3.84
C PRO A 201 26.87 9.67 -3.77
N SER A 202 26.92 10.50 -2.74
CA SER A 202 26.01 11.65 -2.61
C SER A 202 26.07 12.57 -3.82
N GLY A 203 24.92 13.06 -4.26
CA GLY A 203 24.80 13.94 -5.43
C GLY A 203 24.69 13.21 -6.76
N TYR A 204 24.70 11.89 -6.75
CA TYR A 204 24.51 11.07 -7.93
C TYR A 204 23.32 10.11 -7.77
N ASN A 205 22.69 9.83 -8.90
CA ASN A 205 21.79 8.69 -9.07
C ASN A 205 22.44 7.65 -9.99
N ILE A 206 21.90 6.48 -9.96
CA ILE A 206 22.13 5.45 -10.97
C ILE A 206 20.96 5.49 -11.94
N GLU A 207 21.27 5.28 -13.22
CA GLU A 207 20.25 5.19 -14.25
C GLU A 207 19.34 3.98 -13.96
N SER A 208 18.06 4.25 -13.68
CA SER A 208 17.05 3.23 -13.48
C SER A 208 16.09 3.24 -14.67
N GLU A 209 15.85 2.08 -15.26
CA GLU A 209 14.74 1.96 -16.22
C GLU A 209 13.42 2.26 -15.51
N ALA A 210 12.76 3.37 -15.90
CA ALA A 210 11.36 3.70 -15.57
C ALA A 210 10.92 3.34 -14.14
N GLY A 211 11.51 3.98 -13.11
CA GLY A 211 11.10 3.79 -11.71
C GLY A 211 11.47 2.44 -11.09
N TYR A 212 12.07 1.57 -11.84
CA TYR A 212 12.52 0.28 -11.38
C TYR A 212 13.64 0.41 -10.32
N PRO A 213 13.67 -0.50 -9.31
CA PRO A 213 14.74 -0.50 -8.33
C PRO A 213 16.10 -0.31 -8.99
N ALA A 214 16.89 0.60 -8.43
CA ALA A 214 18.18 1.01 -8.96
C ALA A 214 19.23 -0.13 -9.07
N PHE A 215 18.89 -1.36 -8.72
CA PHE A 215 19.78 -2.46 -8.50
C PHE A 215 20.52 -2.99 -9.71
N PRO A 216 19.89 -3.20 -10.89
CA PRO A 216 20.66 -3.68 -12.06
C PRO A 216 21.77 -2.72 -12.47
N ALA A 217 21.65 -1.44 -12.09
CA ALA A 217 22.65 -0.44 -12.41
C ALA A 217 23.71 -0.24 -11.29
N MET A 218 23.37 -0.54 -10.01
CA MET A 218 24.31 -0.39 -8.90
C MET A 218 25.03 -1.70 -8.53
N SER A 219 24.54 -2.86 -8.98
CA SER A 219 25.16 -4.17 -8.73
C SER A 219 25.18 -4.99 -10.00
N GLN A 220 26.26 -5.73 -10.19
CA GLN A 220 26.44 -6.62 -11.33
C GLN A 220 26.85 -8.00 -10.86
N GLN A 221 26.25 -9.03 -11.47
CA GLN A 221 26.56 -10.41 -11.14
C GLN A 221 27.96 -10.77 -11.63
N LEU A 222 28.75 -11.44 -10.77
CA LEU A 222 30.05 -11.98 -11.13
C LEU A 222 29.89 -13.32 -11.85
N LEU A 223 30.66 -13.50 -12.92
CA LEU A 223 30.58 -14.67 -13.81
C LEU A 223 31.53 -15.78 -13.43
N ASN A 224 32.39 -15.59 -12.41
CA ASN A 224 33.46 -16.48 -12.00
C ASN A 224 34.56 -16.69 -13.07
N GLU A 225 34.81 -15.69 -13.90
CA GLU A 225 35.94 -15.64 -14.84
C GLU A 225 37.21 -15.14 -14.16
N ASP A 226 38.40 -15.36 -14.73
CA ASP A 226 39.66 -14.98 -14.08
C ASP A 226 39.80 -13.47 -13.89
N ASN A 227 39.40 -12.68 -14.88
CA ASN A 227 39.45 -11.21 -14.82
C ASN A 227 38.10 -10.64 -15.35
N GLU A 228 37.32 -10.07 -14.49
CA GLU A 228 36.05 -9.47 -14.85
C GLU A 228 36.11 -7.95 -14.81
N GLN A 229 35.50 -7.29 -15.78
CA GLN A 229 35.36 -5.85 -15.78
C GLN A 229 33.89 -5.47 -15.61
N HIS A 230 33.60 -4.69 -14.57
CA HIS A 230 32.28 -4.20 -14.24
C HIS A 230 32.32 -2.68 -14.08
N ASP A 231 31.78 -1.95 -15.02
CA ASP A 231 31.74 -0.50 -15.02
C ASP A 231 30.37 0.01 -14.51
N PHE A 232 30.37 1.13 -13.78
CA PHE A 232 29.15 1.74 -13.25
C PHE A 232 28.98 3.17 -13.77
N ALA A 233 27.88 3.42 -14.48
CA ALA A 233 27.49 4.74 -14.93
C ALA A 233 26.63 5.43 -13.85
N LEU A 234 27.01 6.65 -13.50
CA LEU A 234 26.27 7.50 -12.58
C LEU A 234 25.67 8.69 -13.34
N THR A 235 24.59 9.24 -12.80
CA THR A 235 23.96 10.47 -13.28
C THR A 235 24.03 11.53 -12.18
N GLU A 236 24.60 12.68 -12.45
CA GLU A 236 24.67 13.78 -11.49
C GLU A 236 23.26 14.36 -11.24
N ILE A 237 22.94 14.64 -9.98
CA ILE A 237 21.68 15.25 -9.57
C ILE A 237 21.89 16.75 -9.53
N PRO A 238 21.27 17.54 -10.42
CA PRO A 238 21.34 18.99 -10.39
C PRO A 238 20.87 19.54 -9.03
N GLY A 239 21.75 20.28 -8.35
CA GLY A 239 21.47 20.82 -7.02
C GLY A 239 21.66 19.84 -5.85
N GLY A 240 22.08 18.60 -6.13
CA GLY A 240 22.34 17.58 -5.12
C GLY A 240 21.06 17.00 -4.48
N ASN A 241 21.25 16.12 -3.51
CA ASN A 241 20.18 15.40 -2.80
C ASN A 241 20.33 15.46 -1.27
N THR A 242 20.95 16.49 -0.74
CA THR A 242 21.11 16.69 0.72
C THR A 242 19.76 16.71 1.43
N ASN A 243 18.76 17.32 0.80
CA ASN A 243 17.39 17.25 1.26
C ASN A 243 16.66 16.21 0.42
N HIS A 244 16.17 15.16 1.08
CA HIS A 244 15.45 14.10 0.41
C HIS A 244 14.35 13.49 1.30
N VAL A 245 13.46 12.74 0.69
CA VAL A 245 12.40 12.01 1.39
C VAL A 245 12.56 10.52 1.08
N MET A 246 12.55 9.71 2.13
CA MET A 246 12.52 8.25 2.04
C MET A 246 11.13 7.75 2.41
N MET A 247 10.43 7.17 1.45
CA MET A 247 9.19 6.42 1.68
C MET A 247 9.56 5.02 2.14
N VAL A 248 9.10 4.62 3.31
CA VAL A 248 9.49 3.33 3.93
C VAL A 248 8.24 2.47 4.05
N PHE A 249 8.21 1.39 3.33
CA PHE A 249 7.12 0.41 3.37
C PHE A 249 7.66 -1.00 3.52
N THR A 250 6.83 -1.91 4.00
CA THR A 250 7.24 -3.26 4.37
C THR A 250 6.10 -4.25 4.26
N ASP A 251 6.44 -5.53 4.27
CA ASP A 251 5.47 -6.62 4.41
C ASP A 251 4.35 -6.53 3.37
N LEU A 252 4.72 -6.54 2.11
CA LEU A 252 3.77 -6.54 1.00
C LEU A 252 3.07 -7.90 0.85
N HIS A 253 3.78 -8.99 1.14
CA HIS A 253 3.27 -10.37 1.05
C HIS A 253 2.44 -10.65 -0.20
N LEU A 254 2.96 -10.25 -1.35
CA LEU A 254 2.27 -10.42 -2.62
C LEU A 254 2.26 -11.90 -3.03
N ALA A 255 1.11 -12.41 -3.37
CA ALA A 255 0.90 -13.82 -3.72
C ALA A 255 -0.08 -14.05 -4.86
N SER A 256 -0.58 -12.97 -5.48
CA SER A 256 -1.62 -13.01 -6.52
C SER A 256 -2.83 -13.85 -6.12
N LYS A 257 -3.30 -13.64 -4.89
CA LYS A 257 -4.47 -14.36 -4.37
C LYS A 257 -5.73 -13.84 -5.04
N THR A 258 -6.48 -14.74 -5.60
CA THR A 258 -7.82 -14.43 -6.10
C THR A 258 -8.78 -14.26 -4.92
N PRO A 259 -9.74 -13.33 -5.02
CA PRO A 259 -10.81 -13.23 -4.03
C PRO A 259 -11.50 -14.60 -3.93
N ASN A 260 -11.58 -15.14 -2.71
CA ASN A 260 -12.45 -16.30 -2.51
C ASN A 260 -13.92 -15.82 -2.50
N THR A 261 -14.88 -16.75 -2.47
CA THR A 261 -16.32 -16.44 -2.42
C THR A 261 -16.76 -15.56 -1.24
N ALA A 262 -15.86 -15.33 -0.25
CA ALA A 262 -16.07 -14.41 0.85
C ALA A 262 -15.45 -13.01 0.61
N GLY A 263 -14.97 -12.70 -0.59
CA GLY A 263 -14.44 -11.39 -0.98
C GLY A 263 -13.09 -11.03 -0.36
N LYS A 264 -12.34 -12.04 0.10
CA LYS A 264 -11.09 -11.87 0.83
C LYS A 264 -9.90 -11.98 -0.10
N TYR A 265 -8.85 -11.26 0.25
CA TYR A 265 -7.58 -11.21 -0.44
C TYR A 265 -7.61 -10.27 -1.66
N ALA A 266 -7.30 -10.59 -2.84
CA ALA A 266 -7.06 -9.64 -3.94
C ALA A 266 -5.90 -8.67 -3.61
N ASP A 267 -4.81 -9.23 -3.09
CA ASP A 267 -3.59 -8.51 -2.70
C ASP A 267 -3.08 -7.57 -3.79
N ILE A 268 -2.98 -8.07 -5.02
CA ILE A 268 -2.53 -7.28 -6.19
C ILE A 268 -3.51 -6.14 -6.52
N ASP A 269 -4.82 -6.38 -6.39
CA ASP A 269 -5.83 -5.34 -6.64
C ASP A 269 -5.78 -4.25 -5.56
N GLN A 270 -5.59 -4.63 -4.29
CA GLN A 270 -5.44 -3.66 -3.20
C GLN A 270 -4.13 -2.89 -3.32
N TYR A 271 -3.03 -3.56 -3.67
CA TYR A 271 -1.77 -2.90 -3.98
C TYR A 271 -1.95 -1.84 -5.08
N LYS A 272 -2.58 -2.20 -6.21
CA LYS A 272 -2.76 -1.30 -7.36
C LYS A 272 -3.78 -0.19 -7.12
N ASN A 273 -4.85 -0.47 -6.39
CA ASN A 273 -6.00 0.45 -6.29
C ASN A 273 -6.02 1.26 -5.00
N LYS A 274 -5.28 0.86 -3.95
CA LYS A 274 -5.20 1.59 -2.68
C LYS A 274 -3.79 2.10 -2.41
N PHE A 275 -2.81 1.20 -2.27
CA PHE A 275 -1.44 1.58 -1.93
C PHE A 275 -0.77 2.45 -2.98
N MET A 276 -0.74 2.03 -4.24
CA MET A 276 -0.07 2.77 -5.31
C MET A 276 -0.61 4.19 -5.53
N PRO A 277 -1.93 4.43 -5.58
CA PRO A 277 -2.46 5.77 -5.68
C PRO A 277 -2.12 6.64 -4.47
N ASP A 278 -2.21 6.10 -3.25
CA ASP A 278 -1.94 6.84 -2.01
C ASP A 278 -0.47 7.24 -1.91
N ILE A 279 0.46 6.29 -2.06
CA ILE A 279 1.90 6.59 -1.98
C ILE A 279 2.36 7.51 -3.12
N THR A 280 1.82 7.36 -4.32
CA THR A 280 2.13 8.25 -5.46
C THR A 280 1.68 9.68 -5.19
N ALA A 281 0.48 9.85 -4.63
CA ALA A 281 -0.02 11.17 -4.25
C ALA A 281 0.81 11.80 -3.13
N GLU A 282 1.30 10.99 -2.18
CA GLU A 282 2.18 11.47 -1.11
C GLU A 282 3.56 11.87 -1.66
N MET A 283 4.16 11.05 -2.53
CA MET A 283 5.44 11.34 -3.18
C MET A 283 5.42 12.63 -4.00
N ALA A 284 4.31 12.91 -4.67
CA ALA A 284 4.16 14.10 -5.52
C ALA A 284 4.29 15.43 -4.76
N GLN A 285 4.28 15.39 -3.41
CA GLN A 285 4.45 16.57 -2.57
C GLN A 285 5.91 16.96 -2.33
N TYR A 286 6.86 16.13 -2.76
CA TYR A 286 8.28 16.28 -2.43
C TYR A 286 9.16 16.22 -3.65
N ALA A 287 10.33 16.88 -3.55
CA ALA A 287 11.45 16.68 -4.46
C ALA A 287 12.41 15.62 -3.88
N ASN A 288 13.25 15.02 -4.71
CA ASN A 288 14.25 14.03 -4.30
C ASN A 288 13.65 12.89 -3.45
N VAL A 289 12.69 12.17 -4.03
CA VAL A 289 12.00 11.07 -3.35
C VAL A 289 12.65 9.75 -3.71
N TYR A 290 12.85 8.94 -2.69
CA TYR A 290 13.35 7.57 -2.76
C TYR A 290 12.42 6.67 -1.94
N ALA A 291 12.52 5.37 -2.15
CA ALA A 291 11.77 4.40 -1.37
C ALA A 291 12.65 3.27 -0.84
N LEU A 292 12.29 2.76 0.33
CA LEU A 292 12.83 1.57 0.95
C LEU A 292 11.70 0.57 1.18
N CYS A 293 11.84 -0.62 0.61
CA CYS A 293 11.00 -1.76 0.92
C CYS A 293 11.75 -2.66 1.91
N LEU A 294 11.25 -2.77 3.13
CA LEU A 294 11.95 -3.46 4.22
C LEU A 294 11.70 -4.97 4.25
N GLY A 295 11.48 -5.59 3.11
CA GLY A 295 11.35 -7.05 3.00
C GLY A 295 9.92 -7.57 3.06
N ASP A 296 9.81 -8.89 3.02
CA ASP A 296 8.56 -9.63 2.87
C ASP A 296 7.74 -9.13 1.69
N ILE A 297 8.44 -9.01 0.57
CA ILE A 297 7.91 -8.50 -0.70
C ILE A 297 6.87 -9.46 -1.25
N THR A 298 7.20 -10.74 -1.22
CA THR A 298 6.35 -11.83 -1.67
C THR A 298 5.96 -12.73 -0.51
N TRP A 299 5.17 -13.74 -0.77
CA TRP A 299 4.82 -14.73 0.24
C TRP A 299 5.27 -16.12 -0.22
N ASP A 300 6.39 -16.61 0.28
CA ASP A 300 7.03 -17.89 -0.06
C ASP A 300 6.06 -19.08 -0.08
N ALA A 301 5.07 -19.09 0.82
CA ALA A 301 4.01 -20.08 0.87
C ALA A 301 3.22 -20.22 -0.44
N PHE A 302 3.28 -19.22 -1.33
CA PHE A 302 2.58 -19.17 -2.61
C PHE A 302 3.50 -19.12 -3.82
N TRP A 303 4.79 -19.33 -3.63
CA TRP A 303 5.73 -19.39 -4.76
C TRP A 303 5.45 -20.58 -5.68
N TYR A 304 4.94 -21.67 -5.11
CA TYR A 304 4.66 -22.91 -5.82
C TYR A 304 3.20 -23.30 -5.72
N LYS A 305 2.71 -24.05 -6.69
CA LYS A 305 1.29 -24.45 -6.76
C LYS A 305 0.85 -25.34 -5.61
N THR A 306 1.75 -26.17 -5.11
CA THR A 306 1.51 -27.07 -4.00
C THR A 306 2.68 -27.06 -3.03
N MET A 307 2.47 -26.53 -1.86
CA MET A 307 3.48 -26.46 -0.79
C MET A 307 3.95 -27.82 -0.26
N ASN A 308 3.14 -28.89 -0.43
CA ASN A 308 3.40 -30.21 0.14
C ASN A 308 4.17 -31.17 -0.79
N GLN A 309 4.64 -30.69 -1.93
CA GLN A 309 5.41 -31.50 -2.88
C GLN A 309 6.88 -31.11 -2.80
N GLY A 310 7.75 -32.12 -2.79
CA GLY A 310 9.20 -31.90 -2.79
C GLY A 310 9.70 -31.14 -4.03
N PRO A 311 10.98 -30.72 -4.04
CA PRO A 311 11.58 -29.95 -5.13
C PRO A 311 11.41 -30.56 -6.51
N GLU A 312 11.36 -31.89 -6.59
CA GLU A 312 11.18 -32.64 -7.84
C GLU A 312 9.77 -32.49 -8.47
N ASN A 313 8.82 -31.96 -7.72
CA ASN A 313 7.43 -31.75 -8.15
C ASN A 313 7.04 -30.27 -8.28
N MET A 314 8.02 -29.38 -8.41
CA MET A 314 7.81 -27.95 -8.62
C MET A 314 7.36 -27.66 -10.07
N VAL A 315 6.08 -27.87 -10.35
CA VAL A 315 5.57 -27.85 -11.73
C VAL A 315 5.03 -26.47 -12.15
N GLU A 316 4.68 -25.58 -11.22
CA GLU A 316 4.03 -24.31 -11.56
C GLU A 316 4.27 -23.22 -10.51
N VAL A 317 4.99 -22.19 -10.93
CA VAL A 317 5.21 -20.95 -10.17
C VAL A 317 3.92 -20.16 -10.11
N ARG A 318 3.55 -19.71 -8.92
CA ARG A 318 2.33 -18.94 -8.71
C ARG A 318 2.58 -17.44 -8.68
N TYR A 319 3.45 -17.00 -7.81
CA TYR A 319 3.90 -15.62 -7.70
C TYR A 319 5.25 -15.57 -7.00
N GLN A 320 6.23 -14.98 -7.64
CA GLN A 320 7.61 -14.90 -7.14
C GLN A 320 8.21 -13.51 -7.41
N LEU A 321 9.46 -13.33 -7.05
CA LEU A 321 10.20 -12.06 -7.18
C LEU A 321 10.20 -11.46 -8.59
N PRO A 322 10.28 -12.22 -9.70
CA PRO A 322 10.12 -11.64 -11.03
C PRO A 322 8.77 -10.95 -11.26
N ASN A 323 7.70 -11.46 -10.64
CA ASN A 323 6.37 -10.84 -10.74
C ASN A 323 6.30 -9.52 -9.97
N TYR A 324 6.97 -9.44 -8.81
CA TYR A 324 7.15 -8.18 -8.10
C TYR A 324 7.94 -7.19 -8.96
N LYS A 325 9.03 -7.63 -9.55
CA LYS A 325 9.84 -6.85 -10.47
C LYS A 325 8.98 -6.20 -11.57
N ASP A 326 8.12 -6.98 -12.20
CA ASP A 326 7.20 -6.47 -13.23
C ASP A 326 6.17 -5.47 -12.67
N LEU A 327 5.70 -5.69 -11.45
CA LEU A 327 4.75 -4.80 -10.78
C LEU A 327 5.38 -3.43 -10.47
N MET A 328 6.67 -3.42 -10.13
CA MET A 328 7.41 -2.21 -9.73
C MET A 328 7.91 -1.35 -10.90
N LYS A 329 7.79 -1.80 -12.14
CA LYS A 329 8.21 -1.03 -13.33
C LYS A 329 7.61 0.37 -13.43
N ASN A 330 6.44 0.57 -12.83
CA ASN A 330 5.75 1.86 -12.82
C ASN A 330 5.86 2.60 -11.47
N PHE A 331 6.73 2.15 -10.57
CA PHE A 331 6.92 2.85 -9.31
C PHE A 331 7.60 4.21 -9.56
N PRO A 332 7.11 5.32 -8.96
CA PRO A 332 7.47 6.66 -9.40
C PRO A 332 8.85 7.15 -8.93
N CYS A 333 9.58 6.37 -8.16
CA CYS A 333 10.93 6.70 -7.70
C CYS A 333 11.81 5.43 -7.57
N PRO A 334 13.14 5.55 -7.42
CA PRO A 334 14.00 4.42 -7.11
C PRO A 334 13.60 3.75 -5.78
N VAL A 335 13.55 2.41 -5.79
CA VAL A 335 13.21 1.60 -4.61
C VAL A 335 14.39 0.74 -4.23
N PHE A 336 14.89 0.91 -3.02
CA PHE A 336 15.89 0.04 -2.41
C PHE A 336 15.18 -1.07 -1.64
N ASN A 337 15.60 -2.32 -1.82
CA ASN A 337 14.92 -3.47 -1.23
C ASN A 337 15.81 -4.16 -0.20
N VAL A 338 15.20 -4.54 0.92
CA VAL A 338 15.73 -5.44 1.94
C VAL A 338 15.13 -6.81 1.68
N ILE A 339 15.87 -7.88 1.92
CA ILE A 339 15.31 -9.23 1.93
C ILE A 339 14.54 -9.47 3.24
N GLY A 340 13.35 -10.07 3.15
CA GLY A 340 12.61 -10.53 4.31
C GLY A 340 12.55 -12.06 4.37
N ASN A 341 12.07 -12.59 5.49
CA ASN A 341 12.04 -14.04 5.68
C ASN A 341 11.07 -14.77 4.72
N HIS A 342 10.13 -14.07 4.09
CA HIS A 342 9.23 -14.62 3.06
C HIS A 342 9.72 -14.39 1.62
N ASP A 343 10.94 -13.88 1.43
CA ASP A 343 11.56 -13.66 0.11
C ASP A 343 12.59 -14.75 -0.24
N ASN A 344 12.64 -15.79 0.57
CA ASN A 344 13.53 -16.94 0.44
C ASN A 344 12.82 -18.12 -0.24
N ASP A 345 13.56 -18.94 -1.00
CA ASP A 345 13.00 -20.14 -1.63
C ASP A 345 12.71 -21.23 -0.58
N PRO A 346 11.44 -21.57 -0.32
CA PRO A 346 11.08 -22.55 0.71
C PRO A 346 11.37 -24.00 0.30
N LYS A 347 11.88 -24.26 -0.89
CA LYS A 347 12.12 -25.60 -1.44
C LYS A 347 13.58 -26.01 -1.48
N VAL A 348 14.49 -25.09 -1.21
CA VAL A 348 15.93 -25.37 -1.15
C VAL A 348 16.43 -25.30 0.31
N VAL A 349 17.63 -25.82 0.53
CA VAL A 349 18.23 -25.95 1.87
C VAL A 349 19.51 -25.13 1.93
N GLY A 350 19.71 -24.42 3.03
CA GLY A 350 20.86 -23.59 3.30
C GLY A 350 20.62 -22.13 2.91
N ASP A 351 20.85 -21.25 3.84
CA ASP A 351 20.59 -19.81 3.77
C ASP A 351 21.04 -19.18 2.45
N TYR A 352 22.30 -19.34 2.08
CA TYR A 352 22.85 -18.82 0.83
C TYR A 352 22.02 -19.22 -0.42
N PHE A 353 21.50 -20.46 -0.45
CA PHE A 353 20.77 -20.97 -1.61
C PHE A 353 19.29 -20.55 -1.61
N THR A 354 18.71 -20.37 -0.44
CA THR A 354 17.34 -19.86 -0.32
C THR A 354 17.22 -18.42 -0.80
N GLU A 355 18.27 -17.61 -0.66
CA GLU A 355 18.38 -16.22 -1.10
C GLU A 355 18.66 -16.03 -2.60
N LEU A 356 19.08 -17.09 -3.32
CA LEU A 356 19.47 -16.94 -4.73
C LEU A 356 18.42 -16.28 -5.63
N PRO A 357 17.11 -16.54 -5.50
CA PRO A 357 16.10 -15.84 -6.29
C PRO A 357 16.08 -14.34 -6.01
N PHE A 358 16.26 -13.92 -4.77
CA PHE A 358 16.36 -12.51 -4.42
C PHE A 358 17.60 -11.87 -5.06
N LYS A 359 18.75 -12.50 -4.91
CA LYS A 359 20.01 -12.06 -5.51
C LYS A 359 19.93 -11.96 -7.04
N GLN A 360 19.25 -12.89 -7.69
CA GLN A 360 19.13 -12.92 -9.16
C GLN A 360 18.15 -11.89 -9.73
N HIS A 361 17.09 -11.58 -9.00
CA HIS A 361 15.99 -10.80 -9.54
C HIS A 361 15.84 -9.42 -8.93
N ILE A 362 16.29 -9.22 -7.69
CA ILE A 362 16.05 -7.99 -6.93
C ILE A 362 17.36 -7.26 -6.63
N ALA A 363 18.22 -7.81 -5.72
CA ALA A 363 19.39 -7.11 -5.21
C ALA A 363 20.37 -8.06 -4.51
N PRO A 364 21.62 -7.63 -4.22
CA PRO A 364 22.39 -8.22 -3.11
C PRO A 364 21.58 -8.20 -1.82
N THR A 365 21.77 -9.16 -0.94
CA THR A 365 21.02 -9.21 0.32
C THR A 365 21.51 -8.16 1.33
N TYR A 366 22.75 -7.68 1.16
CA TYR A 366 23.25 -6.52 1.87
C TYR A 366 24.14 -5.63 0.99
N TYR A 367 24.08 -4.33 1.22
CA TYR A 367 24.79 -3.29 0.43
C TYR A 367 24.67 -1.93 1.11
N SER A 368 25.38 -0.91 0.58
CA SER A 368 25.26 0.47 1.04
C SER A 368 25.09 1.46 -0.10
N PHE A 369 24.60 2.64 0.24
CA PHE A 369 24.48 3.78 -0.68
C PHE A 369 24.39 5.10 0.10
N ASN A 370 24.64 6.22 -0.57
CA ASN A 370 24.56 7.53 0.05
C ASN A 370 23.53 8.42 -0.64
N ILE A 371 22.73 9.13 0.17
CA ILE A 371 21.87 10.20 -0.28
C ILE A 371 22.15 11.42 0.59
N GLY A 372 22.70 12.46 0.00
CA GLY A 372 23.14 13.64 0.74
C GLY A 372 24.10 13.32 1.90
N ASP A 373 23.75 13.76 3.10
CA ASP A 373 24.54 13.56 4.31
C ASP A 373 24.18 12.28 5.08
N VAL A 374 23.43 11.39 4.43
CA VAL A 374 23.02 10.12 5.02
C VAL A 374 23.68 8.96 4.29
N HIS A 375 24.24 8.05 5.05
CA HIS A 375 24.76 6.78 4.57
C HIS A 375 23.78 5.68 4.96
N TYR A 376 23.25 4.97 3.96
CA TYR A 376 22.30 3.88 4.11
C TYR A 376 23.03 2.55 4.03
N ILE A 377 22.77 1.68 5.00
CA ILE A 377 23.26 0.30 5.06
C ILE A 377 22.07 -0.62 5.06
N VAL A 378 21.93 -1.42 4.04
CA VAL A 378 20.92 -2.49 3.97
C VAL A 378 21.56 -3.77 4.44
N LEU A 379 20.91 -4.48 5.36
CA LEU A 379 21.41 -5.72 5.95
C LEU A 379 20.35 -6.81 5.89
N ASP A 380 20.81 -8.04 5.73
CA ASP A 380 20.03 -9.23 5.90
C ASP A 380 20.13 -9.69 7.36
N ASN A 381 18.99 -9.80 8.03
CA ASN A 381 18.93 -10.22 9.41
C ASN A 381 17.93 -11.37 9.66
N ASP A 382 17.58 -12.08 8.61
CA ASP A 382 16.73 -13.26 8.67
C ASP A 382 17.45 -14.48 8.06
N GLN A 383 18.09 -15.28 8.91
CA GLN A 383 18.67 -16.52 8.45
C GLN A 383 17.59 -17.57 8.18
N TYR A 384 17.49 -18.02 6.94
CA TYR A 384 16.52 -19.00 6.49
C TYR A 384 17.19 -20.32 6.11
N ASP A 385 17.39 -21.23 7.07
CA ASP A 385 18.15 -22.44 6.83
C ASP A 385 17.36 -23.54 6.10
N ASN A 386 16.07 -23.60 6.29
CA ASN A 386 15.18 -24.61 5.70
C ASN A 386 15.59 -26.09 5.92
N TYR A 387 16.48 -26.35 6.89
CA TYR A 387 16.78 -27.70 7.33
C TYR A 387 15.60 -28.27 8.16
N ASN A 388 15.22 -29.50 7.92
CA ASN A 388 14.18 -30.21 8.70
C ASN A 388 12.83 -29.47 8.83
N GLY A 389 12.39 -28.77 7.79
CA GLY A 389 11.08 -28.10 7.77
C GLY A 389 11.09 -26.62 8.04
N GLY A 390 12.26 -25.99 7.92
CA GLY A 390 12.44 -24.55 7.90
C GLY A 390 12.57 -23.96 9.31
N SER A 391 13.77 -23.63 9.70
CA SER A 391 14.03 -22.73 10.81
C SER A 391 14.34 -21.36 10.23
N ARG A 392 13.58 -20.37 10.62
CA ARG A 392 13.86 -18.96 10.44
C ARG A 392 14.43 -18.44 11.73
N ILE A 393 15.58 -17.81 11.67
CA ILE A 393 16.25 -17.27 12.85
C ILE A 393 16.54 -15.81 12.59
N GLU A 394 15.89 -14.95 13.36
CA GLU A 394 16.15 -13.52 13.35
C GLU A 394 17.50 -13.26 14.02
N ARG A 395 18.49 -12.96 13.21
CA ARG A 395 19.84 -12.67 13.69
C ARG A 395 20.64 -11.92 12.65
N ILE A 396 21.63 -11.16 13.12
CA ILE A 396 22.73 -10.68 12.29
C ILE A 396 23.99 -11.48 12.63
N GLY A 397 24.82 -11.79 11.63
CA GLY A 397 26.01 -12.62 11.82
C GLY A 397 26.94 -12.13 12.93
N LEU A 398 27.50 -13.06 13.72
CA LEU A 398 28.41 -12.74 14.80
C LEU A 398 29.86 -12.56 14.26
N LEU A 399 30.57 -11.56 14.74
CA LEU A 399 31.98 -11.38 14.44
C LEU A 399 32.77 -12.62 14.88
N GLY A 400 33.52 -13.23 13.95
CA GLY A 400 34.46 -14.34 14.26
C GLY A 400 33.87 -15.75 14.12
N ASP A 401 32.62 -15.92 13.72
CA ASP A 401 32.02 -17.23 13.51
C ASP A 401 32.32 -17.80 12.11
N SER A 402 32.16 -19.10 11.93
CA SER A 402 32.28 -19.78 10.62
C SER A 402 31.08 -19.59 9.70
N ASP A 403 30.08 -18.89 10.17
CA ASP A 403 28.85 -18.59 9.49
C ASP A 403 29.06 -17.71 8.24
N PRO A 404 28.42 -17.97 7.11
CA PRO A 404 28.42 -17.05 5.95
C PRO A 404 28.02 -15.61 6.27
N GLN A 405 27.10 -15.40 7.19
CA GLN A 405 26.69 -14.06 7.62
C GLN A 405 27.78 -13.27 8.37
N LYS A 406 28.84 -13.92 8.85
CA LYS A 406 29.98 -13.21 9.43
C LYS A 406 30.61 -12.22 8.44
N TRP A 407 30.55 -12.52 7.15
CA TRP A 407 31.08 -11.63 6.12
C TRP A 407 30.32 -10.31 6.08
N GLN A 408 29.01 -10.34 6.28
CA GLN A 408 28.20 -9.13 6.34
C GLN A 408 28.70 -8.18 7.44
N MET A 409 28.90 -8.66 8.66
CA MET A 409 29.40 -7.83 9.75
C MET A 409 30.84 -7.35 9.52
N ALA A 410 31.70 -8.20 8.96
CA ALA A 410 33.06 -7.80 8.57
C ALA A 410 33.02 -6.73 7.46
N TRP A 411 32.12 -6.91 6.48
CA TRP A 411 31.91 -5.94 5.42
C TRP A 411 31.40 -4.60 5.95
N VAL A 412 30.44 -4.57 6.90
CA VAL A 412 29.98 -3.34 7.56
C VAL A 412 31.17 -2.60 8.20
N ALA A 413 32.06 -3.33 8.89
CA ALA A 413 33.25 -2.74 9.50
C ALA A 413 34.20 -2.13 8.47
N GLU A 414 34.34 -2.75 7.28
CA GLU A 414 35.16 -2.22 6.18
C GLU A 414 34.51 -1.02 5.49
N ASP A 415 33.20 -1.11 5.19
CA ASP A 415 32.44 -0.02 4.57
C ASP A 415 32.49 1.26 5.41
N LEU A 416 32.27 1.15 6.73
CA LEU A 416 32.29 2.27 7.66
C LEU A 416 33.67 2.98 7.76
N LYS A 417 34.76 2.38 7.29
CA LYS A 417 36.06 3.07 7.20
C LYS A 417 36.04 4.21 6.18
N TYR A 418 35.13 4.15 5.22
CA TYR A 418 34.97 5.17 4.18
C TYR A 418 33.84 6.16 4.48
N VAL A 419 33.17 6.04 5.62
CA VAL A 419 32.06 6.90 6.03
C VAL A 419 32.52 7.90 7.09
N ASP A 420 32.37 9.19 6.77
CA ASP A 420 32.68 10.26 7.71
C ASP A 420 31.78 10.19 8.95
N LYS A 421 32.33 10.39 10.14
CA LYS A 421 31.57 10.36 11.40
C LYS A 421 30.51 11.45 11.53
N SER A 422 30.57 12.49 10.70
CA SER A 422 29.55 13.54 10.64
C SER A 422 28.28 13.10 9.89
N LYS A 423 28.33 12.03 9.10
CA LYS A 423 27.16 11.50 8.41
C LYS A 423 26.20 10.81 9.38
N LYS A 424 24.92 10.91 9.09
CA LYS A 424 23.91 10.04 9.71
C LYS A 424 23.95 8.66 9.07
N ILE A 425 23.82 7.62 9.87
CA ILE A 425 23.62 6.25 9.37
C ILE A 425 22.14 5.89 9.44
N VAL A 426 21.63 5.32 8.36
CA VAL A 426 20.34 4.61 8.35
C VAL A 426 20.62 3.15 8.07
N VAL A 427 20.26 2.27 9.02
CA VAL A 427 20.36 0.82 8.85
C VAL A 427 18.96 0.27 8.54
N ALA A 428 18.82 -0.32 7.39
CA ALA A 428 17.58 -0.94 6.95
C ALA A 428 17.69 -2.47 7.05
N MET A 429 16.78 -3.08 7.79
CA MET A 429 16.68 -4.52 8.00
C MET A 429 15.22 -4.95 8.01
N HIS A 430 14.94 -6.24 7.86
CA HIS A 430 13.58 -6.73 7.94
C HIS A 430 13.11 -6.89 9.40
N ALA A 431 13.74 -7.76 10.17
CA ALA A 431 13.36 -8.00 11.56
C ALA A 431 13.84 -6.87 12.51
N PRO A 432 13.08 -6.57 13.58
CA PRO A 432 13.42 -5.48 14.49
C PRO A 432 14.63 -5.78 15.36
N MET A 433 15.36 -4.71 15.72
CA MET A 433 16.45 -4.72 16.68
C MET A 433 15.96 -4.97 18.12
N THR A 434 14.79 -4.40 18.45
CA THR A 434 14.31 -4.35 19.83
C THR A 434 12.99 -5.09 20.03
N SER A 435 12.75 -5.50 21.26
CA SER A 435 11.44 -6.01 21.66
C SER A 435 10.38 -4.91 21.64
N ALA A 436 9.16 -5.25 21.20
CA ALA A 436 8.00 -4.39 21.44
C ALA A 436 7.61 -4.41 22.91
N GLY A 437 7.41 -3.25 23.53
CA GLY A 437 6.99 -3.16 24.92
C GLY A 437 7.12 -1.76 25.50
N LEU A 438 6.79 -1.62 26.79
CA LEU A 438 6.93 -0.33 27.50
C LEU A 438 8.38 0.09 27.69
N ASN A 439 9.27 -0.87 27.79
CA ASN A 439 10.72 -0.69 27.95
C ASN A 439 11.42 -1.59 26.93
N PRO A 440 11.55 -1.14 25.69
CA PRO A 440 12.18 -1.94 24.65
C PRO A 440 13.67 -2.20 24.98
N ILE A 441 14.12 -3.41 24.69
CA ILE A 441 15.54 -3.81 24.83
C ILE A 441 15.98 -4.47 23.53
N VAL A 442 17.27 -4.41 23.22
CA VAL A 442 17.85 -5.12 22.08
C VAL A 442 17.67 -6.62 22.25
N THR A 443 16.98 -7.25 21.32
CA THR A 443 16.69 -8.69 21.33
C THR A 443 17.25 -9.41 20.11
N LEU A 444 17.55 -8.68 19.03
CA LEU A 444 18.17 -9.25 17.84
C LEU A 444 19.52 -9.86 18.18
N SER A 445 19.72 -11.13 17.85
CA SER A 445 21.00 -11.80 18.04
C SER A 445 22.08 -11.12 17.18
N GLY A 446 23.23 -10.77 17.76
CA GLY A 446 24.27 -9.97 17.10
C GLY A 446 24.01 -8.46 17.05
N GLY A 447 22.83 -8.00 17.49
CA GLY A 447 22.47 -6.57 17.47
C GLY A 447 23.41 -5.68 18.30
N ASN A 448 23.90 -6.17 19.45
CA ASN A 448 24.89 -5.42 20.25
C ASN A 448 26.24 -5.31 19.56
N ASP A 449 26.65 -6.30 18.76
CA ASP A 449 27.89 -6.24 17.98
C ASP A 449 27.76 -5.19 16.87
N LEU A 450 26.59 -5.14 16.20
CA LEU A 450 26.28 -4.11 15.22
C LEU A 450 26.31 -2.70 15.84
N LEU A 451 25.69 -2.52 17.01
CA LEU A 451 25.76 -1.24 17.73
C LEU A 451 27.19 -0.86 18.07
N GLY A 452 28.08 -1.84 18.40
CA GLY A 452 29.48 -1.62 18.61
C GLY A 452 30.19 -1.06 17.37
N LEU A 453 29.91 -1.55 16.18
CA LEU A 453 30.47 -1.04 14.92
C LEU A 453 29.96 0.36 14.59
N LEU A 454 28.74 0.68 14.96
CA LEU A 454 28.07 1.97 14.70
C LEU A 454 28.41 3.04 15.73
N GLN A 455 29.25 2.74 16.73
CA GLN A 455 29.59 3.67 17.78
C GLN A 455 30.15 4.99 17.21
N GLY A 456 29.61 6.11 17.72
CA GLY A 456 30.00 7.45 17.35
C GLY A 456 29.27 8.04 16.15
N TYR A 457 28.30 7.32 15.55
CA TYR A 457 27.36 7.85 14.58
C TYR A 457 26.00 8.14 15.21
N GLN A 458 25.24 9.00 14.55
CA GLN A 458 23.80 9.12 14.75
C GLN A 458 23.13 8.06 13.88
N VAL A 459 22.29 7.20 14.46
CA VAL A 459 21.77 6.02 13.77
C VAL A 459 20.25 5.94 13.85
N GLU A 460 19.59 5.74 12.72
CA GLU A 460 18.20 5.32 12.62
C GLU A 460 18.13 3.89 12.07
N PHE A 461 17.53 2.96 12.81
CA PHE A 461 17.17 1.64 12.31
C PHE A 461 15.77 1.70 11.72
N LEU A 462 15.60 1.19 10.51
CA LEU A 462 14.32 1.05 9.83
C LEU A 462 14.02 -0.43 9.67
N THR A 463 12.93 -0.90 10.30
CA THR A 463 12.58 -2.32 10.37
C THR A 463 11.08 -2.55 10.10
N GLY A 464 10.67 -3.79 9.84
CA GLY A 464 9.31 -4.23 9.55
C GLY A 464 8.93 -5.52 10.28
N HIS A 465 8.47 -6.56 9.55
CA HIS A 465 8.25 -7.93 10.01
C HIS A 465 7.09 -8.14 11.00
N THR A 466 6.92 -7.25 11.96
CA THR A 466 5.95 -7.47 13.06
C THR A 466 4.50 -7.19 12.68
N HIS A 467 4.26 -6.50 11.58
CA HIS A 467 2.96 -5.94 11.18
C HIS A 467 2.36 -5.01 12.26
N THR A 468 3.23 -4.31 12.98
CA THR A 468 2.88 -3.33 14.01
C THR A 468 3.82 -2.15 13.93
N ASN A 469 3.37 -0.97 14.35
CA ASN A 469 4.27 0.16 14.55
C ASN A 469 4.89 0.07 15.95
N HIS A 470 6.19 0.31 16.06
CA HIS A 470 6.79 0.68 17.34
C HIS A 470 8.07 1.48 17.11
N HIS A 471 8.40 2.35 18.06
CA HIS A 471 9.63 3.13 18.08
C HIS A 471 10.36 2.88 19.38
N ALA A 472 11.69 2.85 19.30
CA ALA A 472 12.54 2.61 20.45
C ALA A 472 13.77 3.51 20.42
N LYS A 473 14.00 4.28 21.48
CA LYS A 473 15.26 4.97 21.71
C LYS A 473 16.22 3.98 22.35
N ILE A 474 17.16 3.44 21.55
CA ILE A 474 18.12 2.42 22.00
C ILE A 474 19.23 3.04 22.85
N ALA A 475 19.71 4.19 22.39
CA ALA A 475 20.73 4.99 23.06
C ALA A 475 20.63 6.44 22.63
N GLU A 476 21.47 7.32 23.19
CA GLU A 476 21.53 8.71 22.72
C GLU A 476 21.98 8.75 21.26
N GLY A 477 21.14 9.33 20.39
CA GLY A 477 21.38 9.39 18.95
C GLY A 477 21.20 8.08 18.21
N VAL A 478 20.65 7.04 18.85
CA VAL A 478 20.34 5.74 18.22
C VAL A 478 18.88 5.38 18.45
N ARG A 479 18.13 5.27 17.37
CA ARG A 479 16.68 5.03 17.41
C ARG A 479 16.31 3.92 16.43
N GLU A 480 15.24 3.18 16.76
CA GLU A 480 14.59 2.24 15.86
C GLU A 480 13.17 2.70 15.52
N HIS A 481 12.80 2.52 14.27
CA HIS A 481 11.48 2.70 13.72
C HIS A 481 11.03 1.39 13.06
N ASN A 482 10.21 0.63 13.75
CA ASN A 482 9.54 -0.51 13.16
C ASN A 482 8.23 -0.02 12.52
N VAL A 483 8.15 -0.13 11.21
CA VAL A 483 7.03 0.35 10.40
C VAL A 483 5.99 -0.76 10.25
N ALA A 484 4.72 -0.43 10.41
CA ALA A 484 3.64 -1.39 10.20
C ALA A 484 3.45 -1.76 8.72
N ALA A 485 2.81 -2.88 8.49
CA ALA A 485 2.72 -3.54 7.19
C ALA A 485 1.76 -2.86 6.21
N VAL A 486 2.14 -2.80 4.94
CA VAL A 486 1.23 -2.40 3.85
C VAL A 486 0.09 -3.41 3.71
N CYS A 487 0.37 -4.71 3.86
CA CYS A 487 -0.64 -5.75 3.82
C CYS A 487 -1.52 -5.80 5.08
N GLY A 488 -1.19 -5.02 6.11
CA GLY A 488 -1.85 -5.04 7.40
C GLY A 488 -1.88 -6.43 8.02
N THR A 489 -3.06 -6.99 8.19
CA THR A 489 -3.23 -8.37 8.60
C THR A 489 -3.32 -9.27 7.37
N TRP A 490 -2.22 -9.36 6.57
CA TRP A 490 -2.05 -10.27 5.42
C TRP A 490 -3.11 -10.10 4.31
N TRP A 491 -3.56 -8.88 4.03
CA TRP A 491 -4.62 -8.57 3.07
C TRP A 491 -5.97 -9.22 3.40
N PHE A 492 -6.17 -9.64 4.67
CA PHE A 492 -7.45 -10.17 5.14
C PHE A 492 -8.52 -9.10 5.27
N ASN A 493 -8.59 -8.20 4.33
CA ASN A 493 -9.61 -7.21 4.15
C ASN A 493 -10.94 -7.91 3.95
N VAL A 494 -11.73 -8.03 4.99
CA VAL A 494 -13.05 -8.61 4.88
C VAL A 494 -14.03 -7.50 4.60
N LYS A 495 -14.42 -7.31 3.33
CA LYS A 495 -15.76 -6.77 3.11
C LYS A 495 -16.71 -7.70 3.84
N SER A 496 -17.32 -7.22 4.90
CA SER A 496 -18.46 -7.92 5.49
C SER A 496 -19.39 -8.27 4.35
N ALA A 497 -19.81 -9.52 4.25
CA ALA A 497 -20.79 -9.98 3.27
C ALA A 497 -22.10 -9.15 3.31
N ASN A 498 -22.20 -8.26 4.27
CA ASN A 498 -23.33 -7.42 4.60
C ASN A 498 -23.03 -5.90 4.54
N GLY A 499 -21.98 -5.45 3.82
CA GLY A 499 -21.73 -4.00 3.64
C GLY A 499 -21.16 -3.27 4.87
N GLY A 500 -20.50 -3.98 5.78
CA GLY A 500 -19.75 -3.38 6.88
C GLY A 500 -18.46 -2.71 6.40
N ALA A 501 -17.88 -1.85 7.23
CA ALA A 501 -16.64 -1.15 6.96
C ALA A 501 -15.51 -2.14 6.61
N ASP A 502 -14.71 -1.81 5.61
CA ASP A 502 -13.46 -2.48 5.31
C ASP A 502 -12.50 -2.19 6.47
N TYR A 503 -11.96 -3.22 7.09
CA TYR A 503 -10.94 -3.07 8.13
C TYR A 503 -9.56 -3.29 7.50
N ASP A 504 -8.91 -2.20 7.11
CA ASP A 504 -7.52 -2.21 6.66
C ASP A 504 -6.61 -1.89 7.85
N LEU A 505 -6.45 -2.86 8.76
CA LEU A 505 -5.73 -2.68 10.01
C LEU A 505 -4.52 -3.61 10.12
N CYS A 506 -3.47 -3.09 10.73
CA CYS A 506 -2.35 -3.85 11.25
C CYS A 506 -2.67 -4.46 12.62
N LYS A 507 -1.85 -5.40 13.08
CA LYS A 507 -2.10 -6.16 14.32
C LYS A 507 -2.19 -5.31 15.58
N ASP A 508 -1.63 -4.11 15.56
CA ASP A 508 -1.66 -3.12 16.64
C ASP A 508 -2.85 -2.14 16.56
N GLY A 509 -3.72 -2.31 15.56
CA GLY A 509 -4.86 -1.43 15.31
C GLY A 509 -4.54 -0.15 14.56
N SER A 510 -3.29 0.06 14.12
CA SER A 510 -2.98 1.11 13.15
C SER A 510 -3.58 0.78 11.78
N PRO A 511 -3.94 1.77 10.96
CA PRO A 511 -4.29 1.49 9.57
C PRO A 511 -3.11 0.88 8.83
N THR A 512 -3.34 0.14 7.74
CA THR A 512 -2.30 -0.22 6.79
C THR A 512 -1.61 1.04 6.28
N GLY A 513 -0.29 1.01 6.10
CA GLY A 513 0.39 2.25 5.76
C GLY A 513 1.89 2.12 5.55
N TYR A 514 2.56 3.25 5.61
CA TYR A 514 4.00 3.37 5.41
C TYR A 514 4.57 4.56 6.20
N GLY A 515 5.87 4.51 6.47
CA GLY A 515 6.61 5.62 7.06
C GLY A 515 7.07 6.64 6.03
N VAL A 516 7.06 7.91 6.36
CA VAL A 516 7.62 8.99 5.56
C VAL A 516 8.72 9.68 6.36
N PHE A 517 9.97 9.54 5.92
CA PHE A 517 11.15 10.08 6.57
C PHE A 517 11.72 11.22 5.73
N LYS A 518 11.73 12.42 6.28
CA LYS A 518 12.22 13.64 5.63
C LYS A 518 13.57 14.02 6.18
N PHE A 519 14.60 13.95 5.37
CA PHE A 519 15.96 14.31 5.71
C PHE A 519 16.27 15.74 5.25
N ASN A 520 16.88 16.51 6.14
CA ASN A 520 17.47 17.81 5.86
C ASN A 520 18.90 17.78 6.40
N GLY A 521 19.86 17.49 5.53
CA GLY A 521 21.19 17.04 5.97
C GLY A 521 21.08 15.78 6.82
N THR A 522 21.62 15.82 8.04
CA THR A 522 21.54 14.72 9.01
C THR A 522 20.32 14.77 9.92
N ALA A 523 19.55 15.84 9.88
CA ALA A 523 18.30 15.96 10.65
C ALA A 523 17.20 15.16 9.96
N VAL A 524 16.43 14.42 10.76
CA VAL A 524 15.31 13.60 10.26
C VAL A 524 14.01 13.95 10.98
N GLN A 525 12.94 14.03 10.22
CA GLN A 525 11.57 14.11 10.69
C GLN A 525 10.79 12.96 10.06
N TRP A 526 9.85 12.39 10.81
CA TRP A 526 9.06 11.28 10.31
C TRP A 526 7.60 11.38 10.74
N TYR A 527 6.75 10.69 9.99
CA TYR A 527 5.37 10.42 10.36
C TYR A 527 4.90 9.12 9.68
N TYR A 528 3.84 8.54 10.22
CA TYR A 528 3.17 7.40 9.61
C TYR A 528 2.03 7.88 8.72
N LYS A 529 1.94 7.37 7.50
CA LYS A 529 0.86 7.63 6.57
C LYS A 529 0.01 6.37 6.40
N GLY A 530 -1.21 6.40 6.96
CA GLY A 530 -2.18 5.35 6.69
C GLY A 530 -2.71 5.44 5.25
N ILE A 531 -2.81 4.30 4.56
CA ILE A 531 -3.36 4.21 3.20
C ILE A 531 -4.82 4.66 3.24
N GLU A 532 -5.21 5.58 2.36
CA GLU A 532 -6.53 6.21 2.31
C GLU A 532 -6.92 6.96 3.60
N VAL A 533 -5.99 7.15 4.54
CA VAL A 533 -6.20 7.90 5.79
C VAL A 533 -5.55 9.28 5.66
N ALA A 534 -6.24 10.30 6.15
CA ALA A 534 -5.70 11.66 6.12
C ALA A 534 -4.44 11.79 6.99
N ARG A 535 -3.44 12.56 6.51
CA ARG A 535 -2.15 12.73 7.20
C ARG A 535 -2.27 13.24 8.64
N ASN A 536 -3.29 14.02 8.93
CA ASN A 536 -3.55 14.54 10.27
C ASN A 536 -4.28 13.55 11.20
N GLU A 537 -4.60 12.36 10.71
CA GLU A 537 -5.10 11.28 11.54
C GLU A 537 -3.93 10.37 11.95
N GLN A 538 -3.46 10.54 13.20
CA GLN A 538 -2.30 9.83 13.73
C GLN A 538 -2.64 8.94 14.93
N PHE A 539 -3.91 8.89 15.32
CA PHE A 539 -4.34 8.08 16.47
C PHE A 539 -5.83 7.75 16.46
N ALA A 540 -6.19 6.70 17.18
CA ALA A 540 -7.57 6.32 17.48
C ALA A 540 -7.91 6.56 18.96
N VAL A 541 -9.19 6.81 19.24
CA VAL A 541 -9.71 7.00 20.62
C VAL A 541 -10.89 6.07 20.83
N TYR A 542 -10.87 5.34 21.93
CA TYR A 542 -11.90 4.36 22.29
C TYR A 542 -12.51 4.66 23.65
N ASP A 543 -13.83 4.63 23.75
CA ASP A 543 -14.53 4.49 25.02
C ASP A 543 -14.64 3.00 25.36
N MET A 544 -13.86 2.54 26.35
CA MET A 544 -13.75 1.13 26.68
C MET A 544 -14.99 0.56 27.35
N ASN A 545 -15.97 1.39 27.74
CA ASN A 545 -17.27 0.92 28.19
C ASN A 545 -18.03 0.14 27.12
N PHE A 546 -17.79 0.47 25.83
CA PHE A 546 -18.49 -0.11 24.66
C PHE A 546 -17.82 -1.34 24.07
N VAL A 547 -16.69 -1.74 24.60
CA VAL A 547 -16.10 -3.05 24.26
C VAL A 547 -17.07 -4.14 24.71
N LYS A 548 -17.31 -5.14 23.86
CA LYS A 548 -18.16 -6.30 24.19
C LYS A 548 -17.72 -6.93 25.50
N SER A 549 -18.70 -7.32 26.33
CA SER A 549 -18.46 -7.90 27.69
C SER A 549 -17.44 -9.02 27.66
N ASP A 550 -17.55 -9.93 26.68
CA ASP A 550 -16.70 -11.11 26.53
C ASP A 550 -15.27 -10.77 26.12
N TYR A 551 -15.05 -9.58 25.55
CA TYR A 551 -13.74 -9.12 25.07
C TYR A 551 -13.02 -8.20 26.05
N LYS A 552 -13.75 -7.64 27.04
CA LYS A 552 -13.19 -6.68 28.01
C LYS A 552 -11.93 -7.18 28.71
N SER A 553 -11.94 -8.41 29.16
CA SER A 553 -10.78 -9.03 29.81
C SER A 553 -9.58 -9.16 28.90
N ALA A 554 -9.81 -9.57 27.64
CA ALA A 554 -8.73 -9.82 26.66
C ALA A 554 -8.02 -8.55 26.21
N VAL A 555 -8.75 -7.44 26.11
CA VAL A 555 -8.18 -6.13 25.78
C VAL A 555 -7.85 -5.29 27.03
N GLY A 556 -8.04 -5.84 28.22
CA GLY A 556 -7.76 -5.20 29.50
C GLY A 556 -8.62 -3.96 29.81
N ALA A 557 -9.86 -3.91 29.31
CA ALA A 557 -10.75 -2.77 29.47
C ALA A 557 -11.11 -2.53 30.94
N LYS A 558 -11.04 -1.28 31.36
CA LYS A 558 -11.48 -0.82 32.69
C LYS A 558 -12.76 -0.02 32.56
N ALA A 559 -13.51 0.05 33.66
CA ALA A 559 -14.69 0.92 33.68
C ALA A 559 -14.32 2.38 33.49
N ASN A 560 -15.09 3.09 32.68
CA ASN A 560 -14.90 4.51 32.35
C ASN A 560 -13.53 4.84 31.73
N GLU A 561 -12.85 3.86 31.18
CA GLU A 561 -11.56 4.07 30.54
C GLU A 561 -11.73 4.64 29.13
N VAL A 562 -10.92 5.64 28.84
CA VAL A 562 -10.63 6.14 27.49
C VAL A 562 -9.27 5.58 27.10
N LEU A 563 -9.20 4.83 26.02
CA LEU A 563 -7.97 4.29 25.49
C LEU A 563 -7.61 5.03 24.20
N VAL A 564 -6.38 5.49 24.11
CA VAL A 564 -5.83 6.21 22.93
C VAL A 564 -4.75 5.36 22.32
N ASN A 565 -4.87 5.04 21.03
CA ASN A 565 -3.88 4.29 20.27
C ASN A 565 -3.16 5.28 19.32
N VAL A 566 -1.92 5.65 19.63
CA VAL A 566 -1.11 6.62 18.88
C VAL A 566 -0.14 5.87 17.98
N TRP A 567 -0.49 5.73 16.71
CA TRP A 567 0.14 4.77 15.78
C TRP A 567 1.65 4.94 15.58
N ASN A 568 2.11 6.19 15.56
CA ASN A 568 3.53 6.52 15.33
C ASN A 568 4.20 7.12 16.58
N TRP A 569 3.71 6.75 17.77
CA TRP A 569 4.20 7.31 19.03
C TRP A 569 5.68 6.99 19.27
N ASP A 570 6.42 7.99 19.70
CA ASP A 570 7.79 7.93 20.15
C ASP A 570 7.93 8.61 21.50
N GLU A 571 9.01 8.38 22.24
CA GLU A 571 9.22 8.92 23.58
C GLU A 571 9.22 10.47 23.63
N ASP A 572 9.57 11.11 22.50
CA ASP A 572 9.56 12.57 22.37
C ASP A 572 8.17 13.15 22.03
N TRP A 573 7.13 12.30 21.86
CA TRP A 573 5.76 12.74 21.64
C TRP A 573 5.00 12.95 22.94
N THR A 574 4.02 13.85 22.93
CA THR A 574 3.16 14.08 24.08
C THR A 574 1.71 13.70 23.79
N VAL A 575 1.03 13.14 24.79
CA VAL A 575 -0.38 12.78 24.72
C VAL A 575 -1.12 13.47 25.88
N SER A 576 -2.06 14.32 25.56
CA SER A 576 -2.93 15.03 26.51
C SER A 576 -4.37 14.60 26.34
N VAL A 577 -5.03 14.28 27.44
CA VAL A 577 -6.44 13.90 27.47
C VAL A 577 -7.15 14.84 28.41
N THR A 578 -8.26 15.44 27.97
CA THR A 578 -9.11 16.27 28.78
C THR A 578 -10.55 15.76 28.77
N GLU A 579 -11.22 15.89 29.92
CA GLU A 579 -12.64 15.61 30.09
C GLU A 579 -13.38 16.92 30.39
N ASN A 580 -14.30 17.34 29.53
CA ASN A 580 -15.02 18.63 29.64
C ASN A 580 -14.06 19.82 29.87
N GLY A 581 -12.88 19.78 29.23
CA GLY A 581 -11.82 20.78 29.35
C GLY A 581 -10.91 20.64 30.59
N GLN A 582 -11.16 19.68 31.49
CA GLN A 582 -10.30 19.39 32.64
C GLN A 582 -9.31 18.26 32.31
N PRO A 583 -8.04 18.37 32.72
CA PRO A 583 -7.04 17.37 32.40
C PRO A 583 -7.28 16.03 33.09
N LEU A 584 -7.10 14.95 32.38
CA LEU A 584 -7.02 13.58 32.90
C LEU A 584 -5.59 13.06 32.84
N THR A 585 -5.21 12.24 33.81
CA THR A 585 -3.91 11.55 33.77
C THR A 585 -3.96 10.45 32.73
N ALA A 586 -3.19 10.61 31.65
CA ALA A 586 -2.99 9.61 30.63
C ALA A 586 -1.72 8.80 30.97
N THR A 587 -1.84 7.47 31.05
CA THR A 587 -0.73 6.57 31.38
C THR A 587 -0.48 5.64 30.20
N ARG A 588 0.76 5.53 29.74
CA ARG A 588 1.16 4.59 28.70
C ARG A 588 0.96 3.14 29.19
N VAL A 589 0.38 2.30 28.31
CA VAL A 589 0.02 0.92 28.64
C VAL A 589 0.37 -0.03 27.50
N TYR A 590 0.63 -1.31 27.84
CA TYR A 590 0.92 -2.37 26.87
C TYR A 590 -0.32 -3.23 26.71
N ARG A 591 -1.03 -3.08 25.59
CA ARG A 591 -2.35 -3.67 25.39
C ARG A 591 -2.64 -4.02 23.94
N LYS A 592 -3.70 -4.81 23.76
CA LYS A 592 -4.29 -5.11 22.46
C LYS A 592 -5.26 -4.01 22.04
N ASP A 593 -5.27 -3.69 20.74
CA ASP A 593 -6.26 -2.78 20.17
C ASP A 593 -7.67 -3.38 20.23
N PRO A 594 -8.68 -2.68 20.74
CA PRO A 594 -10.03 -3.19 20.90
C PRO A 594 -10.75 -3.38 19.55
N THR A 595 -10.47 -2.54 18.55
CA THR A 595 -11.11 -2.63 17.23
C THR A 595 -10.57 -3.82 16.47
N HIS A 596 -9.24 -3.97 16.40
CA HIS A 596 -8.62 -5.11 15.76
C HIS A 596 -8.98 -6.42 16.45
N TYR A 597 -9.03 -6.43 17.78
CA TYR A 597 -9.45 -7.62 18.56
C TYR A 597 -10.90 -8.00 18.28
N THR A 598 -11.80 -7.03 18.22
CA THR A 598 -13.20 -7.27 17.87
C THR A 598 -13.33 -7.82 16.46
N TRP A 599 -12.61 -7.23 15.51
CA TRP A 599 -12.56 -7.72 14.13
C TRP A 599 -11.98 -9.14 14.04
N GLN A 600 -10.89 -9.43 14.74
CA GLN A 600 -10.32 -10.78 14.86
C GLN A 600 -11.39 -11.79 15.29
N LYS A 601 -12.11 -11.49 16.38
CA LYS A 601 -13.08 -12.43 16.99
C LYS A 601 -14.37 -12.58 16.19
N ASP A 602 -14.89 -11.48 15.67
CA ASP A 602 -16.21 -11.46 15.02
C ASP A 602 -16.14 -11.81 13.54
N VAL A 603 -15.00 -11.62 12.92
CA VAL A 603 -14.86 -11.70 11.46
C VAL A 603 -13.76 -12.67 11.02
N LEU A 604 -12.53 -12.51 11.50
CA LEU A 604 -11.41 -13.31 11.03
C LEU A 604 -11.49 -14.76 11.51
N GLU A 605 -11.69 -14.99 12.80
CA GLU A 605 -11.79 -16.34 13.36
C GLU A 605 -12.98 -17.15 12.80
N PRO A 606 -14.20 -16.60 12.66
CA PRO A 606 -15.29 -17.32 12.02
C PRO A 606 -15.09 -17.62 10.53
N ALA A 607 -14.27 -16.82 9.87
CA ALA A 607 -13.98 -17.01 8.47
C ALA A 607 -12.89 -18.06 8.17
N HIS A 608 -12.10 -18.39 9.17
CA HIS A 608 -11.12 -19.49 9.15
C HIS A 608 -11.70 -20.65 9.94
N ALA A 609 -11.24 -21.87 9.67
CA ALA A 609 -11.79 -23.05 10.30
C ALA A 609 -11.85 -22.91 11.84
N PRO A 610 -13.00 -23.17 12.48
CA PRO A 610 -13.15 -23.05 13.92
C PRO A 610 -12.14 -23.94 14.65
N GLY A 611 -11.39 -23.37 15.60
CA GLY A 611 -10.50 -24.11 16.50
C GLY A 611 -9.02 -24.08 16.12
N SER A 612 -8.62 -23.41 15.06
CA SER A 612 -7.20 -23.17 14.74
C SER A 612 -6.93 -21.67 14.66
N PRO A 613 -6.60 -21.00 15.76
CA PRO A 613 -6.13 -19.61 15.69
C PRO A 613 -4.80 -19.61 14.94
N ASN A 614 -4.82 -19.09 13.73
CA ASN A 614 -3.61 -18.85 12.98
C ASN A 614 -2.92 -17.60 13.57
N SER A 615 -1.68 -17.72 13.98
CA SER A 615 -0.88 -16.63 14.56
C SER A 615 -0.81 -15.38 13.67
N THR A 616 -1.00 -15.55 12.36
CA THR A 616 -0.90 -14.46 11.39
C THR A 616 -1.91 -13.34 11.59
N TYR A 617 -3.12 -13.60 12.05
CA TYR A 617 -4.16 -12.58 12.24
C TYR A 617 -4.47 -12.23 13.70
N LEU A 618 -3.71 -12.75 14.65
CA LEU A 618 -3.94 -12.43 16.06
C LEU A 618 -3.58 -10.96 16.36
N THR A 619 -4.43 -10.29 17.10
CA THR A 619 -4.19 -8.95 17.61
C THR A 619 -2.93 -8.93 18.47
N GLY A 620 -1.98 -8.11 18.07
CA GLY A 620 -0.73 -7.89 18.79
C GLY A 620 -0.94 -7.03 20.04
N TYR A 621 -0.08 -7.22 21.04
CA TYR A 621 0.10 -6.22 22.08
C TYR A 621 0.97 -5.10 21.55
N ASN A 622 0.65 -3.86 21.88
CA ASN A 622 1.47 -2.72 21.54
C ASN A 622 1.64 -1.77 22.72
N ALA A 623 2.68 -0.97 22.68
CA ALA A 623 3.09 -0.07 23.75
C ALA A 623 2.86 1.41 23.42
N HIS A 624 2.25 1.71 22.30
CA HIS A 624 1.89 3.08 21.91
C HIS A 624 0.44 3.45 22.26
N MET A 625 -0.08 2.82 23.33
CA MET A 625 -1.41 3.09 23.86
C MET A 625 -1.37 3.85 25.17
N PHE A 626 -2.36 4.70 25.37
CA PHE A 626 -2.53 5.52 26.57
C PHE A 626 -3.91 5.32 27.17
N SER A 627 -3.95 5.10 28.49
CA SER A 627 -5.16 4.89 29.27
C SER A 627 -5.43 6.09 30.17
N ALA A 628 -6.62 6.63 30.11
CA ALA A 628 -7.13 7.64 31.03
C ALA A 628 -8.48 7.22 31.58
N ILE A 629 -8.77 7.51 32.86
CA ILE A 629 -10.04 7.17 33.49
C ILE A 629 -10.92 8.43 33.59
N ALA A 630 -11.99 8.42 32.83
CA ALA A 630 -12.97 9.50 32.86
C ALA A 630 -13.83 9.46 34.14
N GLN A 631 -14.28 10.61 34.62
CA GLN A 631 -14.98 10.76 35.90
C GLN A 631 -16.47 11.05 35.71
N VAL A 632 -16.83 11.66 34.57
CA VAL A 632 -18.19 12.16 34.34
C VAL A 632 -18.87 11.32 33.26
N PRO A 633 -20.03 10.72 33.52
CA PRO A 633 -20.81 10.04 32.48
C PRO A 633 -21.21 11.00 31.35
N GLY A 634 -21.16 10.55 30.09
CA GLY A 634 -21.57 11.37 28.94
C GLY A 634 -20.66 12.58 28.66
N SER A 635 -19.47 12.59 29.23
CA SER A 635 -18.52 13.69 29.08
C SER A 635 -17.92 13.77 27.66
N THR A 636 -17.51 14.98 27.31
CA THR A 636 -16.71 15.21 26.10
C THR A 636 -15.25 15.00 26.44
N ILE A 637 -14.61 14.08 25.72
CA ILE A 637 -13.18 13.83 25.81
C ILE A 637 -12.50 14.48 24.59
N LYS A 638 -11.51 15.33 24.86
CA LYS A 638 -10.61 15.83 23.84
C LYS A 638 -9.22 15.24 24.06
N VAL A 639 -8.67 14.66 23.03
CA VAL A 639 -7.30 14.14 22.98
C VAL A 639 -6.48 15.02 22.06
N VAL A 640 -5.31 15.41 22.53
CA VAL A 640 -4.32 16.16 21.75
C VAL A 640 -3.01 15.39 21.81
N VAL A 641 -2.50 15.06 20.65
CA VAL A 641 -1.19 14.43 20.47
C VAL A 641 -0.28 15.42 19.75
N THR A 642 0.94 15.58 20.24
CA THR A 642 1.91 16.51 19.65
C THR A 642 3.20 15.75 19.37
N ASP A 643 3.70 15.85 18.14
CA ASP A 643 5.00 15.33 17.75
C ASP A 643 6.14 16.35 18.01
N PRO A 644 7.40 15.94 18.03
CA PRO A 644 8.54 16.83 18.24
C PRO A 644 8.83 17.75 17.05
N PHE A 645 8.11 17.61 15.95
CA PHE A 645 8.32 18.35 14.70
C PHE A 645 7.31 19.50 14.54
N GLY A 646 6.44 19.72 15.52
CA GLY A 646 5.42 20.76 15.56
C GLY A 646 4.05 20.33 15.01
N GLY A 647 3.86 19.05 14.73
CA GLY A 647 2.56 18.49 14.40
C GLY A 647 1.66 18.43 15.63
N VAL A 648 0.42 18.87 15.49
CA VAL A 648 -0.60 18.81 16.53
C VAL A 648 -1.82 18.09 15.95
N TYR A 649 -2.19 16.99 16.58
CA TYR A 649 -3.29 16.13 16.15
C TYR A 649 -4.36 16.13 17.24
N GLU A 650 -5.62 16.37 16.85
CA GLU A 650 -6.70 16.51 17.80
C GLU A 650 -7.89 15.62 17.42
N LYS A 651 -8.47 14.98 18.43
CA LYS A 651 -9.74 14.25 18.29
C LYS A 651 -10.63 14.47 19.48
N THR A 652 -11.90 14.67 19.20
CA THR A 652 -12.92 14.85 20.25
C THR A 652 -13.97 13.76 20.10
N ILE A 653 -14.27 13.07 21.18
CA ILE A 653 -15.39 12.13 21.28
C ILE A 653 -16.33 12.58 22.39
N VAL A 654 -17.62 12.35 22.22
CA VAL A 654 -18.59 12.42 23.28
C VAL A 654 -18.82 11.01 23.77
N ARG A 655 -18.52 10.77 25.06
CA ARG A 655 -18.72 9.43 25.62
C ARG A 655 -20.22 9.14 25.68
N GLU A 656 -20.55 7.95 25.24
CA GLU A 656 -21.90 7.47 25.44
C GLU A 656 -22.05 7.03 26.91
N ILE A 657 -23.21 7.32 27.49
CA ILE A 657 -23.53 6.85 28.85
C ILE A 657 -23.84 5.35 28.74
N PRO A 658 -23.22 4.48 29.53
CA PRO A 658 -23.65 3.10 29.62
C PRO A 658 -25.14 3.06 29.98
N SER A 659 -25.95 2.63 29.02
CA SER A 659 -27.39 2.63 29.16
C SER A 659 -27.80 1.64 30.28
N ASN A 660 -28.67 2.07 31.18
CA ASN A 660 -29.56 1.18 31.89
C ASN A 660 -30.43 0.55 30.79
N LEU A 661 -30.10 -0.65 30.33
CA LEU A 661 -30.76 -1.33 29.23
C LEU A 661 -32.20 -1.70 29.59
N PRO A 662 -33.23 -0.91 29.24
CA PRO A 662 -34.59 -1.35 29.45
C PRO A 662 -34.94 -2.58 28.63
N ALA A 663 -34.36 -2.72 27.40
CA ALA A 663 -34.58 -3.90 26.60
C ALA A 663 -33.49 -4.15 25.57
N GLN A 664 -33.08 -5.38 25.38
CA GLN A 664 -32.24 -5.86 24.31
C GLN A 664 -32.75 -7.20 23.76
N TRP A 665 -32.75 -7.34 22.46
CA TRP A 665 -33.12 -8.58 21.75
C TRP A 665 -31.87 -9.22 21.17
N VAL A 666 -31.70 -10.52 21.43
CA VAL A 666 -30.60 -11.31 20.87
C VAL A 666 -31.19 -12.36 19.95
N PHE A 667 -30.83 -12.31 18.67
CA PHE A 667 -31.28 -13.28 17.67
C PHE A 667 -30.23 -14.36 17.47
N THR A 668 -30.57 -15.60 17.76
CA THR A 668 -29.67 -16.74 17.67
C THR A 668 -29.96 -17.56 16.42
N LYS A 669 -28.96 -17.81 15.60
CA LYS A 669 -29.06 -18.65 14.42
C LYS A 669 -29.56 -20.06 14.76
N GLY A 670 -30.53 -20.55 14.02
CA GLY A 670 -31.08 -21.90 14.18
C GLY A 670 -32.15 -22.05 15.27
N VAL A 671 -32.45 -20.98 16.01
CA VAL A 671 -33.58 -20.95 16.98
C VAL A 671 -34.84 -20.51 16.24
N ASN A 672 -35.91 -21.31 16.43
CA ASN A 672 -37.20 -20.98 15.84
C ASN A 672 -37.85 -19.82 16.61
N VAL A 673 -38.16 -18.71 15.95
CA VAL A 673 -38.80 -17.54 16.57
C VAL A 673 -40.20 -17.88 17.10
N ASP A 674 -40.88 -18.81 16.44
CA ASP A 674 -42.22 -19.25 16.86
C ASP A 674 -42.28 -19.80 18.31
N GLU A 675 -41.15 -20.29 18.84
CA GLU A 675 -41.04 -20.71 20.24
C GLU A 675 -41.00 -19.55 21.24
N PHE A 676 -40.65 -18.34 20.77
CA PHE A 676 -40.51 -17.14 21.58
C PHE A 676 -41.59 -16.09 21.37
N VAL A 677 -42.48 -16.29 20.40
CA VAL A 677 -43.56 -15.34 20.09
C VAL A 677 -44.87 -15.81 20.72
N VAL A 678 -45.27 -15.09 21.75
CA VAL A 678 -46.60 -15.30 22.39
C VAL A 678 -47.45 -14.08 22.10
N ASP A 679 -48.67 -14.30 21.62
CA ASP A 679 -49.63 -13.24 21.32
C ASP A 679 -49.09 -12.14 20.38
N ASN A 680 -48.34 -12.54 19.33
CA ASN A 680 -47.69 -11.63 18.39
C ASN A 680 -46.68 -10.67 19.04
N LYS A 681 -46.08 -11.07 20.19
CA LYS A 681 -45.08 -10.32 20.91
C LYS A 681 -43.79 -11.14 21.06
N MET A 682 -42.69 -10.63 20.62
CA MET A 682 -41.37 -11.21 20.78
C MET A 682 -40.67 -10.53 21.96
N PRO A 683 -40.50 -11.24 23.11
CA PRO A 683 -39.89 -10.63 24.28
C PRO A 683 -38.41 -10.32 24.08
N SER A 684 -37.89 -9.31 24.78
CA SER A 684 -36.47 -9.03 24.87
C SER A 684 -35.72 -10.14 25.60
N ALA A 685 -34.46 -10.38 25.22
CA ALA A 685 -33.56 -11.28 25.92
C ALA A 685 -33.08 -10.67 27.26
N THR A 686 -33.04 -9.36 27.34
CA THR A 686 -32.71 -8.61 28.56
C THR A 686 -33.71 -7.48 28.73
N GLY A 687 -34.17 -7.26 29.97
CA GLY A 687 -35.19 -6.25 30.28
C GLY A 687 -36.62 -6.74 30.11
N LYS A 688 -37.58 -5.81 30.12
CA LYS A 688 -39.03 -6.11 30.09
C LYS A 688 -39.66 -5.85 28.71
N GLY A 689 -38.86 -5.51 27.68
CA GLY A 689 -39.38 -5.09 26.37
C GLY A 689 -39.94 -6.20 25.51
N TYR A 690 -40.78 -5.88 24.56
CA TYR A 690 -41.16 -6.78 23.45
C TYR A 690 -41.31 -6.04 22.14
N ILE A 691 -41.00 -6.75 21.01
CA ILE A 691 -41.26 -6.32 19.66
C ILE A 691 -42.57 -6.92 19.21
N SER A 692 -43.46 -6.12 18.63
CA SER A 692 -44.69 -6.57 17.95
C SER A 692 -44.79 -5.96 16.57
N TYR A 693 -45.64 -6.56 15.73
CA TYR A 693 -46.03 -5.98 14.44
C TYR A 693 -47.50 -5.70 14.48
N ILE A 694 -47.86 -4.49 14.12
CA ILE A 694 -49.25 -4.04 14.08
C ILE A 694 -49.59 -3.70 12.62
N SER A 695 -50.61 -4.37 12.12
CA SER A 695 -51.11 -4.12 10.79
C SER A 695 -52.30 -3.18 10.85
N ASN A 696 -52.33 -2.32 9.85
CA ASN A 696 -53.48 -1.43 9.58
C ASN A 696 -54.40 -2.01 8.51
N CYS A 697 -54.20 -3.25 8.13
CA CYS A 697 -55.00 -3.97 7.12
C CYS A 697 -56.35 -4.41 7.71
N ASP A 698 -57.35 -4.50 6.83
CA ASP A 698 -58.61 -5.16 7.14
C ASP A 698 -58.34 -6.64 7.60
N PRO A 699 -58.77 -7.03 8.81
CA PRO A 699 -58.53 -8.38 9.32
C PRO A 699 -59.03 -9.49 8.41
N ALA A 700 -60.01 -9.24 7.58
CA ALA A 700 -60.56 -10.22 6.60
C ALA A 700 -59.61 -10.50 5.41
N LEU A 701 -58.63 -9.61 5.16
CA LEU A 701 -57.68 -9.75 4.06
C LEU A 701 -56.32 -10.27 4.55
N ASP A 702 -56.10 -10.40 5.85
CA ASP A 702 -54.79 -10.66 6.43
C ASP A 702 -54.71 -12.01 7.12
N VAL A 703 -54.38 -13.03 6.37
CA VAL A 703 -54.14 -14.41 6.88
C VAL A 703 -52.73 -14.56 7.46
N ASN A 704 -51.83 -13.57 7.32
CA ASN A 704 -50.37 -13.75 7.59
C ASN A 704 -49.75 -12.65 8.45
N ASN A 705 -50.54 -11.76 9.06
CA ASN A 705 -50.04 -10.60 9.78
C ASN A 705 -49.50 -10.91 11.20
N LYS A 706 -48.75 -12.00 11.32
CA LYS A 706 -48.13 -12.44 12.57
C LYS A 706 -46.63 -12.40 12.41
N ILE A 707 -45.92 -11.99 13.46
CA ILE A 707 -44.47 -12.25 13.55
C ILE A 707 -44.35 -13.77 13.54
N ALA A 708 -44.06 -14.32 12.40
CA ALA A 708 -44.43 -15.69 12.23
C ALA A 708 -43.27 -16.62 11.89
N ARG A 709 -42.10 -16.20 11.56
CA ARG A 709 -41.08 -17.18 11.14
C ARG A 709 -39.66 -16.69 11.35
N ALA A 710 -38.88 -17.52 12.03
CA ALA A 710 -37.42 -17.39 11.98
C ALA A 710 -36.91 -17.63 10.58
N ASN A 711 -36.08 -16.72 10.07
CA ASN A 711 -35.14 -17.08 9.04
C ASN A 711 -33.98 -17.88 9.64
N THR A 712 -33.05 -18.33 8.82
CA THR A 712 -31.84 -19.05 9.28
C THR A 712 -30.97 -18.25 10.27
N ALA A 713 -31.24 -16.96 10.49
CA ALA A 713 -30.55 -16.06 11.44
C ALA A 713 -31.33 -15.85 12.75
N GLY A 714 -32.54 -16.40 12.92
CA GLY A 714 -33.39 -16.20 14.12
C GLY A 714 -34.06 -14.81 14.18
N GLU A 715 -34.04 -14.04 13.12
CA GLU A 715 -34.55 -12.66 13.07
C GLU A 715 -36.08 -12.66 12.87
N PRO A 716 -36.85 -11.76 13.55
CA PRO A 716 -38.26 -11.60 13.30
C PRO A 716 -38.50 -10.99 11.92
N TYR A 717 -39.41 -11.56 11.17
CA TYR A 717 -39.86 -10.99 9.91
C TYR A 717 -41.35 -11.18 9.66
N ILE A 718 -41.87 -10.31 8.82
CA ILE A 718 -43.25 -10.37 8.29
C ILE A 718 -43.20 -10.51 6.77
N THR A 719 -44.07 -11.32 6.22
CA THR A 719 -44.34 -11.39 4.77
C THR A 719 -45.62 -10.62 4.45
N GLY A 720 -45.56 -9.78 3.42
CA GLY A 720 -46.70 -8.90 3.05
C GLY A 720 -46.73 -7.59 3.87
N GLY A 721 -47.84 -6.86 3.85
CA GLY A 721 -48.16 -5.65 4.63
C GLY A 721 -48.63 -4.47 3.82
N TRP A 722 -49.10 -3.44 4.52
CA TRP A 722 -49.76 -2.26 3.96
C TRP A 722 -49.09 -0.95 4.41
N PRO A 723 -49.28 0.15 3.70
CA PRO A 723 -48.98 1.48 4.26
C PRO A 723 -49.71 1.69 5.59
N GLY A 724 -49.01 2.21 6.55
CA GLY A 724 -49.54 2.40 7.90
C GLY A 724 -49.23 1.25 8.87
N ASP A 725 -48.76 0.11 8.41
CA ASP A 725 -48.30 -0.96 9.28
C ASP A 725 -46.96 -0.57 9.97
N TRP A 726 -46.72 -1.07 11.17
CA TRP A 726 -45.50 -0.75 11.90
C TRP A 726 -44.94 -1.87 12.77
N TRP A 727 -43.63 -1.91 12.89
CA TRP A 727 -42.95 -2.55 14.00
C TRP A 727 -43.04 -1.68 15.23
N LEU A 728 -43.44 -2.25 16.37
CA LEU A 728 -43.58 -1.58 17.64
C LEU A 728 -42.66 -2.20 18.67
N PHE A 729 -41.76 -1.39 19.21
CA PHE A 729 -41.00 -1.70 20.40
C PHE A 729 -41.74 -1.12 21.61
N THR A 730 -42.12 -1.97 22.52
CA THR A 730 -42.81 -1.60 23.76
C THR A 730 -41.93 -1.98 24.94
N ILE A 731 -41.74 -1.03 25.85
CA ILE A 731 -41.08 -1.28 27.15
C ILE A 731 -42.07 -0.88 28.23
N PRO A 732 -42.73 -1.86 28.86
CA PRO A 732 -43.81 -1.62 29.82
C PRO A 732 -43.28 -1.20 31.21
N GLU A 733 -44.15 -0.64 32.01
CA GLU A 733 -43.93 -0.35 33.43
C GLU A 733 -42.70 0.55 33.68
N MET A 734 -42.46 1.49 32.80
CA MET A 734 -41.33 2.42 32.91
C MET A 734 -41.73 3.69 33.68
N THR A 735 -40.77 4.19 34.45
CA THR A 735 -40.86 5.54 35.07
C THR A 735 -39.66 6.34 34.61
N ILE A 736 -39.89 7.38 33.81
CA ILE A 736 -38.87 8.31 33.32
C ILE A 736 -39.26 9.76 33.62
N LYS A 737 -38.29 10.62 33.80
CA LYS A 737 -38.50 12.06 33.99
C LYS A 737 -38.61 12.77 32.65
N ALA A 738 -39.28 13.93 32.63
CA ALA A 738 -39.22 14.83 31.50
C ALA A 738 -37.76 15.20 31.20
N GLY A 739 -37.41 15.21 29.89
CA GLY A 739 -36.06 15.43 29.44
C GLY A 739 -35.22 14.13 29.32
N THR A 740 -35.75 12.98 29.69
CA THR A 740 -35.06 11.68 29.49
C THR A 740 -34.83 11.41 27.99
N VAL A 741 -33.61 11.03 27.64
CA VAL A 741 -33.26 10.62 26.30
C VAL A 741 -33.26 9.10 26.18
N ILE A 742 -34.00 8.58 25.22
CA ILE A 742 -34.07 7.16 24.89
C ILE A 742 -33.38 6.94 23.53
N ASN A 743 -32.45 6.01 23.49
CA ASN A 743 -31.82 5.55 22.23
C ASN A 743 -32.51 4.31 21.73
N ALA A 744 -32.81 4.28 20.43
CA ALA A 744 -33.20 3.10 19.70
C ALA A 744 -32.11 2.71 18.69
N LYS A 745 -31.55 1.51 18.84
CA LYS A 745 -30.49 1.02 17.98
C LYS A 745 -30.81 -0.37 17.45
N PHE A 746 -31.00 -0.50 16.15
CA PHE A 746 -31.30 -1.77 15.49
C PHE A 746 -31.09 -1.65 13.98
N HIS A 747 -30.96 -2.79 13.31
CA HIS A 747 -31.03 -2.82 11.86
C HIS A 747 -32.44 -3.22 11.39
N ALA A 748 -32.85 -2.64 10.26
CA ALA A 748 -34.07 -3.04 9.55
C ALA A 748 -33.80 -3.27 8.06
N ARG A 749 -34.56 -4.16 7.45
CA ARG A 749 -34.40 -4.51 6.03
C ARG A 749 -35.75 -4.86 5.41
N ALA A 750 -35.93 -4.54 4.13
CA ALA A 750 -36.99 -5.04 3.28
C ALA A 750 -36.43 -5.91 2.15
N SER A 751 -37.15 -6.93 1.68
CA SER A 751 -36.85 -7.60 0.40
C SER A 751 -37.14 -6.69 -0.78
N GLY A 752 -36.69 -7.05 -2.00
CA GLY A 752 -36.93 -6.23 -3.21
C GLY A 752 -38.37 -5.85 -3.47
N THR A 753 -39.30 -6.71 -3.09
CA THR A 753 -40.75 -6.47 -3.16
C THR A 753 -41.36 -5.94 -1.87
N GLY A 754 -40.53 -5.76 -0.80
CA GLY A 754 -40.95 -5.11 0.45
C GLY A 754 -41.03 -3.59 0.30
N MET A 755 -41.59 -2.93 1.31
CA MET A 755 -41.80 -1.48 1.29
C MET A 755 -40.53 -0.71 1.54
N LYS A 756 -40.31 0.37 0.80
CA LYS A 756 -39.09 1.18 0.81
C LYS A 756 -39.08 2.26 1.89
N TYR A 757 -40.18 3.00 2.05
CA TYR A 757 -40.19 4.23 2.84
C TYR A 757 -40.77 4.02 4.22
N TRP A 758 -40.05 4.40 5.26
CA TRP A 758 -40.38 4.17 6.66
C TRP A 758 -40.15 5.40 7.52
N MET A 759 -40.94 5.49 8.63
CA MET A 759 -40.83 6.55 9.61
C MET A 759 -40.57 5.95 10.99
N LEU A 760 -39.44 6.30 11.60
CA LEU A 760 -39.19 6.08 13.00
C LEU A 760 -39.90 7.15 13.79
N GLU A 761 -40.72 6.74 14.75
CA GLU A 761 -41.49 7.63 15.63
C GLU A 761 -41.47 7.11 17.07
N TYR A 762 -41.62 8.02 18.03
CA TYR A 762 -41.78 7.69 19.44
C TYR A 762 -43.01 8.39 19.99
N TYR A 763 -43.67 7.78 20.99
CA TYR A 763 -44.90 8.30 21.58
C TYR A 763 -44.56 9.13 22.82
N ASP A 764 -44.82 10.41 22.80
CA ASP A 764 -44.52 11.34 23.87
C ASP A 764 -45.64 12.40 24.00
N GLY A 765 -46.10 12.62 25.22
CA GLY A 765 -47.14 13.61 25.51
C GLY A 765 -48.50 13.38 24.84
N GLY A 766 -48.84 12.13 24.50
CA GLY A 766 -50.12 11.77 23.87
C GLY A 766 -50.07 11.74 22.32
N GLU A 767 -48.92 11.96 21.70
CA GLU A 767 -48.74 11.96 20.24
C GLU A 767 -47.46 11.24 19.76
N TRP A 768 -47.48 10.83 18.50
CA TRP A 768 -46.30 10.24 17.84
C TRP A 768 -45.44 11.36 17.26
N LYS A 769 -44.19 11.46 17.75
CA LYS A 769 -43.19 12.43 17.27
C LYS A 769 -42.17 11.75 16.38
N PRO A 770 -41.63 12.42 15.34
CA PRO A 770 -40.60 11.86 14.50
C PRO A 770 -39.30 11.59 15.29
N GLY A 771 -38.74 10.38 15.20
CA GLY A 771 -37.51 9.99 15.87
C GLY A 771 -36.22 10.33 15.11
N ALA A 772 -36.37 10.90 13.89
CA ALA A 772 -35.26 11.36 13.06
C ALA A 772 -35.72 12.49 12.13
N PRO A 773 -34.81 13.28 11.54
CA PRO A 773 -35.17 14.34 10.60
C PRO A 773 -36.04 13.82 9.44
N LEU A 774 -37.05 14.60 9.07
CA LEU A 774 -38.00 14.25 8.02
C LEU A 774 -37.46 14.60 6.64
N GLN A 775 -37.72 13.72 5.69
CA GLN A 775 -37.61 13.94 4.26
C GLN A 775 -39.01 13.84 3.63
N THR A 776 -39.25 14.54 2.56
CA THR A 776 -40.52 14.47 1.81
C THR A 776 -40.25 14.02 0.40
N THR A 777 -41.04 13.09 -0.09
CA THR A 777 -40.96 12.57 -1.45
C THR A 777 -42.36 12.38 -2.04
N THR A 778 -42.42 12.37 -3.37
CA THR A 778 -43.61 11.99 -4.12
C THR A 778 -43.31 10.75 -4.94
N VAL A 779 -44.11 9.72 -4.80
CA VAL A 779 -44.03 8.48 -5.58
C VAL A 779 -45.29 8.28 -6.40
N GLY A 780 -45.17 7.65 -7.60
CA GLY A 780 -46.26 7.52 -8.55
C GLY A 780 -46.42 8.75 -9.43
N GLU A 781 -47.29 8.64 -10.42
CA GLU A 781 -47.60 9.71 -11.38
C GLU A 781 -49.10 9.91 -11.49
N GLY A 782 -49.54 11.12 -11.91
CA GLY A 782 -50.92 11.49 -12.09
C GLY A 782 -51.79 11.33 -10.84
N ASP A 783 -52.99 10.83 -10.96
CA ASP A 783 -53.92 10.62 -9.85
C ASP A 783 -53.47 9.56 -8.84
N GLN A 784 -52.38 8.83 -9.13
CA GLN A 784 -51.75 7.86 -8.21
C GLN A 784 -50.55 8.42 -7.48
N ALA A 785 -50.21 9.66 -7.68
CA ALA A 785 -49.08 10.29 -6.98
C ALA A 785 -49.39 10.44 -5.48
N GLN A 786 -48.45 9.95 -4.66
CA GLN A 786 -48.53 10.06 -3.20
C GLN A 786 -47.37 10.88 -2.67
N THR A 787 -47.67 11.98 -1.98
CA THR A 787 -46.65 12.78 -1.31
C THR A 787 -46.75 12.50 0.19
N PHE A 788 -45.58 12.14 0.80
CA PHE A 788 -45.53 11.81 2.22
C PHE A 788 -44.13 12.14 2.79
N SER A 789 -44.08 12.24 4.10
CA SER A 789 -42.81 12.38 4.83
C SER A 789 -42.37 11.04 5.35
N TYR A 790 -41.03 10.84 5.38
CA TYR A 790 -40.36 9.64 5.90
C TYR A 790 -39.00 10.03 6.46
N ASN A 791 -38.31 9.11 7.12
CA ASN A 791 -36.94 9.35 7.60
C ASN A 791 -35.99 8.20 7.35
N TYR A 792 -36.46 7.05 6.87
CA TYR A 792 -35.62 5.92 6.49
C TYR A 792 -36.08 5.29 5.19
N GLU A 793 -35.11 4.88 4.37
CA GLU A 793 -35.31 4.05 3.19
C GLU A 793 -34.77 2.65 3.43
N MET A 794 -35.60 1.64 3.24
CA MET A 794 -35.19 0.24 3.31
C MET A 794 -34.80 -0.24 1.90
N MET A 795 -33.64 -0.89 1.80
CA MET A 795 -33.13 -1.44 0.56
C MET A 795 -33.22 -2.97 0.60
N ASN A 796 -33.28 -3.58 -0.58
CA ASN A 796 -33.30 -5.04 -0.67
C ASN A 796 -31.91 -5.68 -0.53
N THR A 797 -30.85 -4.90 -0.73
CA THR A 797 -29.47 -5.36 -0.69
C THR A 797 -28.79 -5.06 0.63
N ASP A 798 -29.23 -4.02 1.34
CA ASP A 798 -28.55 -3.49 2.51
C ASP A 798 -29.45 -3.45 3.75
N HIS A 799 -28.83 -3.59 4.92
CA HIS A 799 -29.48 -3.41 6.20
C HIS A 799 -29.37 -1.94 6.61
N CYS A 800 -30.51 -1.29 6.82
CA CYS A 800 -30.55 0.08 7.31
C CYS A 800 -30.29 0.08 8.81
N LEU A 801 -29.21 0.74 9.26
CA LEU A 801 -28.95 0.99 10.67
C LEU A 801 -29.83 2.17 11.15
N ILE A 802 -30.63 1.91 12.15
CA ILE A 802 -31.35 2.92 12.93
C ILE A 802 -30.61 3.05 14.27
N ASP A 803 -30.04 4.22 14.55
CA ASP A 803 -29.36 4.56 15.78
C ASP A 803 -29.72 6.01 16.09
N ARG A 804 -30.71 6.20 16.97
CA ARG A 804 -31.31 7.51 17.21
C ARG A 804 -31.66 7.74 18.67
N ASN A 805 -31.26 8.91 19.14
CA ASN A 805 -31.66 9.48 20.42
C ASN A 805 -32.96 10.26 20.26
N MET A 806 -33.93 9.98 21.12
CA MET A 806 -35.23 10.62 21.16
C MET A 806 -35.43 11.21 22.57
N THR A 807 -35.68 12.48 22.64
CA THR A 807 -35.91 13.18 23.92
C THR A 807 -37.39 13.17 24.30
N PHE A 808 -37.74 12.50 25.38
CA PHE A 808 -39.10 12.50 25.94
C PHE A 808 -39.33 13.77 26.75
N GLU A 809 -40.07 14.68 26.20
CA GLU A 809 -40.37 15.99 26.86
C GLU A 809 -41.34 15.84 28.04
N HIS A 810 -42.07 14.72 28.10
CA HIS A 810 -43.04 14.42 29.18
C HIS A 810 -42.54 13.24 30.05
N ALA A 811 -42.82 13.31 31.33
CA ALA A 811 -42.57 12.23 32.25
C ALA A 811 -43.52 11.05 31.99
N ILE A 812 -43.03 9.84 32.12
CA ILE A 812 -43.80 8.60 32.11
C ILE A 812 -43.77 8.06 33.53
N ASN A 813 -44.94 7.76 34.12
CA ASN A 813 -45.06 7.22 35.46
C ASN A 813 -45.74 5.84 35.36
N ASN A 814 -44.99 4.79 35.56
CA ASN A 814 -45.43 3.41 35.43
C ASN A 814 -46.23 3.15 34.12
N GLY A 815 -45.69 3.62 33.01
CA GLY A 815 -46.34 3.56 31.70
C GLY A 815 -45.38 2.91 30.67
N ASP A 816 -45.81 2.87 29.44
CA ASP A 816 -45.07 2.23 28.37
C ASP A 816 -44.19 3.21 27.60
N ILE A 817 -42.93 2.91 27.37
CA ILE A 817 -42.12 3.54 26.32
C ILE A 817 -42.49 2.86 24.99
N LEU A 818 -42.97 3.65 24.03
CA LEU A 818 -43.40 3.17 22.74
C LEU A 818 -42.55 3.82 21.64
N ILE A 819 -41.89 2.97 20.81
CA ILE A 819 -41.13 3.40 19.64
C ILE A 819 -41.61 2.55 18.47
N ARG A 820 -41.94 3.18 17.33
CA ARG A 820 -42.41 2.46 16.15
C ARG A 820 -41.60 2.79 14.90
N LEU A 821 -41.54 1.82 14.02
CA LEU A 821 -41.06 1.99 12.66
C LEU A 821 -42.25 1.73 11.70
N ARG A 822 -42.84 2.79 11.18
CA ARG A 822 -44.07 2.78 10.42
C ARG A 822 -43.81 2.84 8.91
N CYS A 823 -44.50 2.03 8.14
CA CYS A 823 -44.47 2.07 6.70
C CYS A 823 -45.28 3.24 6.16
N MET A 824 -44.68 4.04 5.26
CA MET A 824 -45.28 5.28 4.79
C MET A 824 -45.97 5.17 3.44
N ALA A 825 -45.53 4.30 2.55
CA ALA A 825 -46.08 4.20 1.19
C ALA A 825 -45.98 2.79 0.62
N ASN A 826 -46.94 2.50 -0.28
CA ASN A 826 -46.92 1.23 -1.00
C ASN A 826 -45.93 1.27 -2.20
N TRP A 827 -44.62 1.39 -1.91
CA TRP A 827 -43.57 1.48 -2.89
C TRP A 827 -42.45 0.49 -2.62
N GLN A 828 -42.04 -0.26 -3.66
CA GLN A 828 -41.10 -1.35 -3.52
C GLN A 828 -39.66 -0.87 -3.19
N ALA A 829 -38.96 -1.61 -2.35
CA ALA A 829 -37.55 -1.36 -2.00
C ALA A 829 -36.60 -1.51 -3.22
N SER A 830 -36.98 -2.29 -4.22
CA SER A 830 -36.22 -2.39 -5.49
C SER A 830 -36.40 -1.19 -6.43
N GLY A 831 -37.30 -0.24 -6.10
CA GLY A 831 -37.62 0.91 -6.97
C GLY A 831 -38.49 0.58 -8.19
N LYS A 832 -39.06 -0.62 -8.28
CA LYS A 832 -39.84 -1.11 -9.45
C LYS A 832 -41.32 -0.76 -9.41
N GLY A 833 -41.71 0.33 -8.76
CA GLY A 833 -43.12 0.76 -8.75
C GLY A 833 -43.87 0.38 -7.46
N ALA A 834 -45.15 0.71 -7.41
CA ALA A 834 -46.04 0.39 -6.28
C ALA A 834 -46.24 -1.11 -6.13
N LEU A 835 -46.47 -1.56 -4.91
CA LEU A 835 -46.85 -2.93 -4.61
C LEU A 835 -48.29 -3.18 -5.11
N ALA A 836 -48.47 -4.20 -5.91
CA ALA A 836 -49.80 -4.51 -6.49
C ALA A 836 -50.72 -5.24 -5.51
N ALA A 837 -50.20 -5.81 -4.43
CA ALA A 837 -50.96 -6.62 -3.47
C ALA A 837 -50.27 -6.78 -2.13
N PRO A 838 -51.00 -7.10 -1.05
CA PRO A 838 -50.48 -7.26 0.31
C PRO A 838 -49.45 -8.41 0.50
N ASN A 839 -49.31 -9.27 -0.47
CA ASN A 839 -48.46 -10.47 -0.41
C ASN A 839 -47.01 -10.22 -0.86
N GLY A 840 -46.60 -8.99 -1.11
CA GLY A 840 -45.29 -8.64 -1.66
C GLY A 840 -44.20 -8.44 -0.65
N GLY A 841 -43.29 -9.39 -0.60
CA GLY A 841 -42.02 -9.22 0.06
C GLY A 841 -41.97 -9.40 1.59
N THR A 842 -40.80 -9.38 2.12
CA THR A 842 -40.54 -9.54 3.57
C THR A 842 -39.95 -8.26 4.17
N ARG A 843 -40.24 -8.04 5.45
CA ARG A 843 -39.67 -6.98 6.29
C ARG A 843 -39.18 -7.60 7.57
N ARG A 844 -38.02 -7.18 8.05
CA ARG A 844 -37.41 -7.75 9.25
C ARG A 844 -36.70 -6.70 10.09
N ILE A 845 -36.70 -6.94 11.39
CA ILE A 845 -35.70 -6.38 12.29
C ILE A 845 -34.56 -7.37 12.31
N SER A 846 -33.34 -6.91 12.10
CA SER A 846 -32.19 -7.79 11.84
C SER A 846 -31.00 -7.42 12.71
N VAL A 847 -30.06 -8.35 12.80
CA VAL A 847 -28.75 -8.16 13.40
C VAL A 847 -27.73 -8.10 12.28
N GLN A 848 -26.95 -7.04 12.24
CA GLN A 848 -25.78 -6.93 11.39
C GLN A 848 -24.64 -6.33 12.18
N ASN A 849 -23.40 -6.71 11.86
CA ASN A 849 -22.20 -6.25 12.56
C ASN A 849 -22.30 -6.46 14.10
N ASN A 850 -22.98 -7.52 14.51
CA ASN A 850 -23.24 -7.85 15.92
C ASN A 850 -24.00 -6.77 16.72
N ILE A 851 -24.71 -5.88 16.03
CA ILE A 851 -25.60 -4.92 16.67
C ILE A 851 -26.94 -5.60 16.93
N ASN A 852 -27.17 -6.00 18.17
CA ASN A 852 -28.46 -6.49 18.63
C ASN A 852 -29.44 -5.32 18.77
N PRO A 853 -30.72 -5.48 18.41
CA PRO A 853 -31.71 -4.47 18.69
C PRO A 853 -31.74 -4.11 20.17
N THR A 854 -31.66 -2.81 20.44
CA THR A 854 -31.57 -2.30 21.81
C THR A 854 -32.38 -1.02 21.93
N ILE A 855 -33.15 -0.91 23.00
CA ILE A 855 -33.75 0.33 23.48
C ILE A 855 -33.09 0.64 24.82
N SER A 856 -32.51 1.81 24.93
CA SER A 856 -31.73 2.19 26.11
C SER A 856 -32.05 3.61 26.59
N ILE A 857 -31.98 3.84 27.90
CA ILE A 857 -32.08 5.17 28.49
C ILE A 857 -30.68 5.78 28.41
N VAL A 858 -30.58 6.88 27.70
CA VAL A 858 -29.42 7.76 27.63
C VAL A 858 -29.81 8.99 28.41
N GLN A 859 -29.12 9.29 29.51
CA GLN A 859 -29.54 10.41 30.42
C GLN A 859 -29.81 11.71 29.75
#